data_e3ab6e0bbf52db3c75fe5c47a665644b
#
_entry.id   e3ab6e0bbf52db3c75fe5c47a665644b
#
_cell.length_a   1.000
_cell.length_b   1.000
_cell.length_c   1.000
_cell.angle_alpha   90.00
_cell.angle_beta   90.00
_cell.angle_gamma   90.00
#
_symmetry.space_group_name_H-M   'P 1'
#
loop_
_entity.id
_entity.type
_entity.pdbx_description
1 polymer ?
#
loop_
_entity_poly.entity_id
_entity_poly.type
_entity_poly.pdbx_seq_one_letter_code
_entity_poly.pdbx_strand_id
1 'polypeptide(L)'
;MKKSTFAALLLAGCAFAAPAAAQTSPTATDEIYNFDGFSDTGLLELFYKADQQGRKYPTDAEFEAAGISKGDIAFVRSHVRRRAIMSDEDRLNQDATSKRQLWMNIPMDVGSGGAAGYPGTKFTSDVFSMWNYTNLFGSWNHSVFQAPGCWVDAAHRNGTDIMSGIKFFESWTAGSGAGNWCALISTKNADGTYKYTKALINILMFFGSDGINYNFEDTGYSNTDVVAFHKSLYKEAAAQGFDNFHIGIYTANSSLSVGNKEALFGTTETGKTTDLMLNYSGGDFTSANAMRSSVQVAESAMGTCEGLYTGVWFVGMDRSWKNLVANAESKRIGVCLWGEHGQSRLMSYNVGDGAFDTQENYQRLMERCFSGGNRNPLNRPAISNTGNNWERTADKLPLQTFCGLASFIPERSTIQGNLPFGTHFTLGNGERYFYKGKRTSGSWYNMGTQDLVPTYRWMVVNPGTTTVSTNIQPNYTHTDAYTGGSCLRLTGAAVSGGTDIVMYKTALKVSGSAPYAKVAVKNGKEGKNASSLYVILRKQGSNQWIEVPYGDVSGATWEEKTLEIAGLSTNDVIDRIGLRVKGNDDNYSLLVGKLEINDNSTVTPANVRDVMVEVKEETKTSMGAKIYWDVNAVATTRAAWGLVYNDEANIDHFEILYKNGDNGRVSEIGRTSSWSTYVGNIMFESAADQPYIGVRAVSTDLKTYSATEWVAVPRAAQSALPDRADNGNYGESCMDPACEGAAIAREQRYVTSVTTTGATENLNYSATGPVADGSQYADATDHVLKVAQGQTVTMNIKCADKSDGLKWCFLGGWMDLNGSGDFDKPLPTERTADEIAAGKTETDPEGERLFFAGTLRAATPAFQSAEGVTFSFTVPNDATPGPSRLRIVFSDAWFAGMFNPVGQHAKGFSIDFGVEITGTNPGRVVIDTRDQGVADQPEGFSQTGIDKVNDGSKVSTFSLEDGSLNLNNVDKAWIYDAEGKFVKFANGASSVNVNGYAPGVYVLKMQSGNVIRSQKFIIK
;
A
#
# COMPACT_ATOMS: atom_id res chain seq x y z
N MET A 1 35.64 -17.53 23.76
CA MET A 1 36.38 -16.94 22.67
C MET A 1 35.86 -17.35 21.29
N LYS A 2 34.56 -17.59 21.08
CA LYS A 2 33.97 -17.90 19.77
C LYS A 2 32.68 -17.11 19.47
N LYS A 3 32.35 -16.12 20.33
CA LYS A 3 31.17 -15.25 20.12
C LYS A 3 31.48 -13.85 19.57
N SER A 4 32.75 -13.45 19.56
CA SER A 4 33.13 -12.13 19.03
C SER A 4 33.38 -12.08 17.53
N THR A 5 33.57 -13.23 16.89
CA THR A 5 33.80 -13.29 15.43
C THR A 5 32.53 -13.28 14.61
N PHE A 6 31.40 -13.68 15.20
CA PHE A 6 30.12 -13.67 14.51
C PHE A 6 29.45 -12.26 14.47
N ALA A 7 29.67 -11.47 15.53
CA ALA A 7 29.21 -10.09 15.57
C ALA A 7 30.00 -9.19 14.61
N ALA A 8 31.30 -9.49 14.39
CA ALA A 8 32.10 -8.73 13.44
C ALA A 8 31.80 -9.05 11.97
N LEU A 9 31.25 -10.24 11.65
CA LEU A 9 30.81 -10.58 10.30
C LEU A 9 29.43 -9.99 9.97
N LEU A 10 28.57 -9.83 10.97
CA LEU A 10 27.27 -9.15 10.77
C LEU A 10 27.44 -7.62 10.62
N LEU A 11 28.40 -7.01 11.32
CA LEU A 11 28.76 -5.59 11.14
C LEU A 11 29.44 -5.32 9.79
N ALA A 12 30.19 -6.30 9.25
CA ALA A 12 30.78 -6.18 7.92
C ALA A 12 29.74 -6.34 6.78
N GLY A 13 28.65 -7.07 7.03
CA GLY A 13 27.54 -7.20 6.07
C GLY A 13 26.67 -5.94 5.96
N CYS A 14 26.55 -5.16 7.04
CA CYS A 14 25.83 -3.89 7.02
C CYS A 14 26.63 -2.72 6.44
N ALA A 15 27.96 -2.85 6.31
CA ALA A 15 28.84 -1.78 5.84
C ALA A 15 29.03 -1.74 4.30
N PHE A 16 28.41 -2.66 3.55
CA PHE A 16 28.51 -2.72 2.08
C PHE A 16 27.17 -2.75 1.35
N ALA A 17 26.11 -2.24 1.94
CA ALA A 17 25.05 -1.70 1.11
C ALA A 17 25.56 -0.34 0.60
N ALA A 18 26.33 -0.35 -0.48
CA ALA A 18 26.41 0.82 -1.35
C ALA A 18 24.94 1.22 -1.61
N PRO A 19 24.59 2.52 -1.62
CA PRO A 19 23.30 2.91 -2.12
C PRO A 19 23.27 2.38 -3.56
N ALA A 20 22.57 1.30 -3.79
CA ALA A 20 22.01 1.07 -5.08
C ALA A 20 21.20 2.35 -5.32
N ALA A 21 21.65 3.20 -6.24
CA ALA A 21 20.71 3.97 -6.98
C ALA A 21 19.74 2.90 -7.47
N ALA A 22 18.61 2.78 -6.82
CA ALA A 22 17.57 1.91 -7.27
C ALA A 22 17.29 2.40 -8.69
N GLN A 23 17.78 1.67 -9.69
CA GLN A 23 17.16 1.69 -10.98
C GLN A 23 15.82 1.03 -10.69
N THR A 24 14.93 1.82 -10.18
CA THR A 24 13.52 1.51 -10.22
C THR A 24 13.21 1.42 -11.69
N SER A 25 12.93 0.20 -12.17
CA SER A 25 12.10 0.11 -13.37
C SER A 25 10.97 1.10 -13.15
N PRO A 26 10.66 1.96 -14.13
CA PRO A 26 9.53 2.85 -13.99
C PRO A 26 8.32 1.96 -13.70
N THR A 27 7.96 1.87 -12.43
CA THR A 27 6.68 1.31 -12.09
C THR A 27 5.65 2.24 -12.69
N ALA A 28 4.45 1.75 -13.01
CA ALA A 28 3.35 2.62 -13.43
C ALA A 28 3.18 3.82 -12.48
N THR A 29 3.65 3.69 -11.25
CA THR A 29 3.71 4.70 -10.21
C THR A 29 4.69 5.85 -10.56
N ASP A 30 5.87 5.56 -11.11
CA ASP A 30 6.87 6.60 -11.45
C ASP A 30 6.40 7.45 -12.65
N GLU A 31 5.59 6.90 -13.54
CA GLU A 31 4.92 7.66 -14.61
C GLU A 31 3.75 8.51 -14.09
N ILE A 32 3.14 8.11 -12.96
CA ILE A 32 2.02 8.83 -12.33
C ILE A 32 2.51 10.01 -11.50
N TYR A 33 3.64 9.88 -10.83
CA TYR A 33 4.21 10.92 -9.96
C TYR A 33 5.62 11.25 -10.40
N ASN A 34 5.88 12.53 -10.52
CA ASN A 34 7.21 13.06 -10.72
C ASN A 34 7.59 13.96 -9.54
N PHE A 35 8.38 13.40 -8.62
CA PHE A 35 8.86 14.11 -7.44
C PHE A 35 10.27 14.70 -7.60
N ASP A 36 10.88 14.62 -8.76
CA ASP A 36 12.24 15.10 -8.99
C ASP A 36 12.36 16.63 -8.86
N GLY A 37 11.24 17.35 -8.99
CA GLY A 37 11.16 18.77 -8.68
C GLY A 37 11.30 19.11 -7.19
N PHE A 38 11.13 18.11 -6.29
CA PHE A 38 11.28 18.29 -4.85
C PHE A 38 12.74 18.04 -4.42
N SER A 39 13.67 18.88 -4.83
CA SER A 39 14.94 18.86 -4.13
C SER A 39 14.72 19.32 -2.69
N ASP A 40 15.28 18.62 -1.73
CA ASP A 40 15.10 18.87 -0.30
C ASP A 40 15.42 20.33 0.07
N THR A 41 16.54 20.82 -0.43
CA THR A 41 16.95 22.21 -0.19
C THR A 41 16.05 23.19 -0.94
N GLY A 42 15.62 22.86 -2.15
CA GLY A 42 14.69 23.67 -2.94
C GLY A 42 13.36 23.87 -2.22
N LEU A 43 12.82 22.81 -1.63
CA LEU A 43 11.58 22.86 -0.88
C LEU A 43 11.71 23.65 0.43
N LEU A 44 12.77 23.39 1.21
CA LEU A 44 13.06 24.17 2.41
C LEU A 44 13.19 25.65 2.11
N GLU A 45 13.86 26.00 1.02
CA GLU A 45 14.04 27.40 0.58
C GLU A 45 12.73 28.04 0.10
N LEU A 46 11.85 27.25 -0.55
CA LEU A 46 10.54 27.70 -1.02
C LEU A 46 9.65 28.09 0.18
N PHE A 47 9.58 27.25 1.20
CA PHE A 47 8.82 27.53 2.42
C PHE A 47 9.47 28.66 3.25
N TYR A 48 10.80 28.71 3.29
CA TYR A 48 11.52 29.81 3.93
C TYR A 48 11.19 31.15 3.27
N LYS A 49 11.20 31.24 1.95
CA LYS A 49 10.84 32.45 1.21
C LYS A 49 9.39 32.88 1.45
N ALA A 50 8.47 31.94 1.50
CA ALA A 50 7.08 32.23 1.84
C ALA A 50 6.97 32.86 3.25
N ASP A 51 7.70 32.32 4.24
CA ASP A 51 7.72 32.87 5.59
C ASP A 51 8.31 34.28 5.64
N GLN A 52 9.38 34.53 4.89
CA GLN A 52 9.96 35.88 4.78
C GLN A 52 9.00 36.92 4.17
N GLN A 53 8.00 36.49 3.43
CA GLN A 53 6.92 37.28 2.87
C GLN A 53 5.69 37.38 3.79
N GLY A 54 5.77 36.84 5.01
CA GLY A 54 4.68 36.82 5.98
C GLY A 54 3.59 35.80 5.68
N ARG A 55 3.87 34.80 4.81
CA ARG A 55 2.97 33.71 4.49
C ARG A 55 3.48 32.41 5.14
N LYS A 56 2.58 31.57 5.59
CA LYS A 56 2.94 30.27 6.16
C LYS A 56 3.36 29.26 5.09
N TYR A 57 2.73 29.31 3.92
CA TYR A 57 2.92 28.37 2.83
C TYR A 57 3.20 29.08 1.50
N PRO A 58 3.92 28.42 0.58
CA PRO A 58 4.01 28.86 -0.80
C PRO A 58 2.65 28.85 -1.49
N THR A 59 2.50 29.67 -2.51
CA THR A 59 1.34 29.67 -3.41
C THR A 59 1.48 28.59 -4.47
N ASP A 60 0.36 28.18 -5.11
CA ASP A 60 0.37 27.24 -6.24
C ASP A 60 1.31 27.72 -7.36
N ALA A 61 1.30 29.01 -7.67
CA ALA A 61 2.20 29.58 -8.67
C ALA A 61 3.69 29.51 -8.32
N GLU A 62 4.04 29.55 -7.02
CA GLU A 62 5.41 29.36 -6.55
C GLU A 62 5.85 27.92 -6.63
N PHE A 63 4.94 26.97 -6.32
CA PHE A 63 5.18 25.55 -6.54
C PHE A 63 5.37 25.24 -8.03
N GLU A 64 4.48 25.72 -8.89
CA GLU A 64 4.61 25.55 -10.36
C GLU A 64 5.92 26.13 -10.90
N ALA A 65 6.32 27.31 -10.42
CA ALA A 65 7.59 27.93 -10.82
C ALA A 65 8.82 27.13 -10.34
N ALA A 66 8.67 26.34 -9.29
CA ALA A 66 9.68 25.39 -8.80
C ALA A 66 9.63 24.03 -9.50
N GLY A 67 8.73 23.84 -10.47
CA GLY A 67 8.53 22.60 -11.20
C GLY A 67 7.63 21.58 -10.50
N ILE A 68 6.93 21.99 -9.44
CA ILE A 68 6.08 21.11 -8.63
C ILE A 68 4.62 21.30 -9.04
N SER A 69 4.00 20.27 -9.61
CA SER A 69 2.62 20.36 -10.07
C SER A 69 1.63 20.32 -8.92
N LYS A 70 0.48 20.98 -9.10
CA LYS A 70 -0.63 20.91 -8.15
C LYS A 70 -1.11 19.46 -7.94
N GLY A 71 -1.08 18.65 -9.00
CA GLY A 71 -1.43 17.23 -8.91
C GLY A 71 -0.48 16.46 -8.01
N ASP A 72 0.83 16.66 -8.12
CA ASP A 72 1.80 15.98 -7.25
C ASP A 72 1.64 16.41 -5.79
N ILE A 73 1.41 17.72 -5.53
CA ILE A 73 1.12 18.21 -4.18
C ILE A 73 -0.13 17.53 -3.59
N ALA A 74 -1.19 17.37 -4.38
CA ALA A 74 -2.43 16.76 -3.93
C ALA A 74 -2.22 15.33 -3.42
N PHE A 75 -1.30 14.57 -4.00
CA PHE A 75 -1.02 13.19 -3.62
C PHE A 75 -0.14 13.06 -2.38
N VAL A 76 0.69 14.05 -2.07
CA VAL A 76 1.49 14.04 -0.83
C VAL A 76 0.76 14.67 0.35
N ARG A 77 -0.35 15.36 0.13
CA ARG A 77 -1.06 16.13 1.15
C ARG A 77 -2.25 15.35 1.72
N SER A 78 -2.34 15.30 3.06
CA SER A 78 -3.51 14.78 3.77
C SER A 78 -4.45 15.91 4.21
N HIS A 79 -5.74 15.62 4.17
CA HIS A 79 -6.80 16.47 4.71
C HIS A 79 -7.60 15.74 5.81
N VAL A 80 -7.04 14.67 6.36
CA VAL A 80 -7.66 13.90 7.45
C VAL A 80 -7.00 14.24 8.78
N ARG A 81 -7.78 14.78 9.71
CA ARG A 81 -7.33 15.05 11.06
C ARG A 81 -7.14 13.75 11.83
N ARG A 82 -6.07 13.66 12.62
CA ARG A 82 -5.87 12.56 13.56
C ARG A 82 -7.04 12.49 14.54
N ARG A 83 -7.72 11.35 14.55
CA ARG A 83 -8.87 11.11 15.44
C ARG A 83 -8.41 10.78 16.85
N ALA A 84 -9.19 11.24 17.83
CA ALA A 84 -8.95 10.92 19.22
C ALA A 84 -9.23 9.44 19.50
N ILE A 85 -8.40 8.84 20.34
CA ILE A 85 -8.51 7.45 20.77
C ILE A 85 -9.40 7.36 22.00
N MET A 86 -10.26 6.34 22.03
CA MET A 86 -11.07 6.01 23.18
C MET A 86 -10.20 5.53 24.36
N SER A 87 -10.70 5.69 25.59
CA SER A 87 -10.07 5.14 26.77
C SER A 87 -9.83 3.62 26.66
N ASP A 88 -8.72 3.13 27.22
CA ASP A 88 -8.37 1.70 27.28
C ASP A 88 -8.89 1.01 28.56
N GLU A 89 -9.77 1.65 29.34
CA GLU A 89 -10.32 1.06 30.57
C GLU A 89 -11.05 -0.26 30.34
N ASP A 90 -11.75 -0.37 29.19
CA ASP A 90 -12.43 -1.58 28.74
C ASP A 90 -11.58 -2.33 27.70
N ARG A 91 -10.34 -2.70 28.04
CA ARG A 91 -9.43 -3.46 27.20
C ARG A 91 -9.55 -4.97 27.43
N LEU A 92 -9.30 -5.77 26.40
CA LEU A 92 -9.38 -7.23 26.49
C LEU A 92 -8.33 -7.82 27.43
N ASN A 93 -7.13 -7.29 27.38
CA ASN A 93 -6.02 -7.71 28.22
C ASN A 93 -5.81 -6.69 29.35
N GLN A 94 -6.21 -7.02 30.58
CA GLN A 94 -6.08 -6.12 31.72
C GLN A 94 -4.63 -5.85 32.13
N ASP A 95 -3.69 -6.73 31.75
CA ASP A 95 -2.26 -6.53 31.97
C ASP A 95 -1.62 -5.56 30.96
N ALA A 96 -2.23 -5.36 29.79
CA ALA A 96 -1.80 -4.37 28.83
C ALA A 96 -2.19 -2.96 29.27
N THR A 97 -1.42 -1.96 28.90
CA THR A 97 -1.67 -0.57 29.28
C THR A 97 -1.29 0.39 28.13
N SER A 98 -2.07 1.47 27.98
CA SER A 98 -1.78 2.56 27.04
C SER A 98 -0.43 3.23 27.28
N LYS A 99 0.16 3.06 28.46
CA LYS A 99 1.53 3.53 28.75
C LYS A 99 2.62 2.81 27.97
N ARG A 100 2.33 1.58 27.48
CA ARG A 100 3.18 0.90 26.52
C ARG A 100 2.66 1.14 25.14
N GLN A 101 3.46 1.82 24.33
CA GLN A 101 3.13 2.18 22.97
C GLN A 101 3.83 1.26 21.97
N LEU A 102 3.24 1.14 20.77
CA LEU A 102 3.84 0.48 19.62
C LEU A 102 4.19 1.51 18.55
N TRP A 103 5.42 1.45 18.12
CA TRP A 103 5.91 2.13 16.93
C TRP A 103 6.19 1.11 15.84
N MET A 104 5.50 1.22 14.71
CA MET A 104 5.82 0.50 13.48
C MET A 104 6.80 1.34 12.68
N ASN A 105 8.03 0.87 12.50
CA ASN A 105 9.08 1.56 11.76
C ASN A 105 9.51 0.71 10.56
N ILE A 106 8.63 0.64 9.58
CA ILE A 106 8.75 -0.22 8.40
C ILE A 106 8.49 0.58 7.12
N PRO A 107 8.93 0.07 5.96
CA PRO A 107 8.56 0.66 4.68
C PRO A 107 7.05 0.71 4.46
N MET A 108 6.58 1.70 3.74
CA MET A 108 5.16 1.86 3.41
C MET A 108 4.73 1.01 2.21
N ASP A 109 5.66 0.46 1.45
CA ASP A 109 5.43 -0.48 0.35
C ASP A 109 6.71 -1.26 0.08
N VAL A 110 6.67 -2.24 -0.78
CA VAL A 110 7.83 -3.05 -1.19
C VAL A 110 8.88 -2.28 -1.98
N GLY A 111 8.53 -1.12 -2.52
CA GLY A 111 9.47 -0.26 -3.21
C GLY A 111 10.38 0.52 -2.28
N SER A 112 11.53 0.95 -2.78
CA SER A 112 12.50 1.80 -2.09
C SER A 112 12.56 3.23 -2.66
N GLY A 113 11.71 3.55 -3.61
CA GLY A 113 11.70 4.84 -4.30
C GLY A 113 10.78 5.88 -3.66
N GLY A 114 10.86 7.11 -4.17
CA GLY A 114 10.02 8.23 -3.74
C GLY A 114 8.53 8.04 -3.99
N ALA A 115 8.16 7.09 -4.85
CA ALA A 115 6.77 6.80 -5.21
C ALA A 115 6.15 5.65 -4.41
N ALA A 116 6.89 5.02 -3.50
CA ALA A 116 6.37 3.90 -2.70
C ALA A 116 5.18 4.34 -1.82
N GLY A 117 4.11 3.55 -1.85
CA GLY A 117 2.90 3.80 -1.05
C GLY A 117 1.90 4.80 -1.64
N TYR A 118 2.18 5.36 -2.81
CA TYR A 118 1.24 6.27 -3.50
C TYR A 118 0.11 5.52 -4.20
N PRO A 119 -1.07 6.16 -4.40
CA PRO A 119 -2.13 5.57 -5.19
C PRO A 119 -1.68 5.19 -6.60
N GLY A 120 -2.08 4.02 -7.08
CA GLY A 120 -1.66 3.50 -8.38
C GLY A 120 -2.44 2.25 -8.78
N THR A 121 -1.90 1.48 -9.73
CA THR A 121 -2.52 0.25 -10.24
C THR A 121 -1.97 -1.03 -9.60
N LYS A 122 -0.95 -0.93 -8.77
CA LYS A 122 -0.25 -2.11 -8.23
C LYS A 122 -1.01 -2.75 -7.06
N PHE A 123 -1.92 -3.67 -7.36
CA PHE A 123 -2.67 -4.45 -6.37
C PHE A 123 -1.78 -5.12 -5.32
N THR A 124 -0.60 -5.58 -5.72
CA THR A 124 0.33 -6.31 -4.85
C THR A 124 1.11 -5.44 -3.87
N SER A 125 0.92 -4.12 -3.88
CA SER A 125 1.50 -3.21 -2.91
C SER A 125 1.08 -3.52 -1.48
N ASP A 126 1.93 -3.20 -0.52
CA ASP A 126 1.71 -3.48 0.90
C ASP A 126 0.56 -2.67 1.48
N VAL A 127 -0.33 -3.36 2.18
CA VAL A 127 -1.46 -2.76 2.90
C VAL A 127 -1.31 -3.01 4.39
N PHE A 128 -0.95 -1.98 5.14
CA PHE A 128 -0.96 -2.05 6.60
C PHE A 128 -2.37 -1.86 7.14
N SER A 129 -2.84 -2.75 8.02
CA SER A 129 -4.20 -2.74 8.55
C SER A 129 -4.30 -3.04 10.05
N MET A 130 -3.19 -2.94 10.79
CA MET A 130 -3.16 -3.19 12.23
C MET A 130 -3.01 -1.90 13.04
N TRP A 131 -3.62 -0.82 12.57
CA TRP A 131 -3.65 0.49 13.21
C TRP A 131 -4.22 0.45 14.63
N ASN A 132 -5.13 -0.47 14.89
CA ASN A 132 -5.77 -0.67 16.20
C ASN A 132 -4.81 -1.03 17.35
N TYR A 133 -3.53 -1.31 17.06
CA TYR A 133 -2.48 -1.50 18.06
C TYR A 133 -1.34 -0.49 17.91
N THR A 134 -1.31 0.31 16.83
CA THR A 134 -0.17 1.14 16.45
C THR A 134 -0.35 2.57 16.92
N ASN A 135 0.55 3.06 17.77
CA ASN A 135 0.52 4.44 18.27
C ASN A 135 1.25 5.39 17.31
N LEU A 136 2.38 4.94 16.77
CA LEU A 136 3.28 5.71 15.93
C LEU A 136 3.69 4.85 14.73
N PHE A 137 3.66 5.43 13.54
CA PHE A 137 4.16 4.82 12.32
C PHE A 137 5.29 5.67 11.75
N GLY A 138 6.45 5.06 11.50
CA GLY A 138 7.57 5.71 10.86
C GLY A 138 7.83 5.11 9.50
N SER A 139 8.03 5.95 8.49
CA SER A 139 8.50 5.47 7.21
C SER A 139 9.99 5.12 7.28
N TRP A 140 10.38 3.97 6.75
CA TRP A 140 11.77 3.61 6.54
C TRP A 140 12.17 3.68 5.05
N ASN A 141 11.36 4.34 4.22
CA ASN A 141 11.62 4.47 2.79
C ASN A 141 12.76 5.46 2.46
N HIS A 142 13.13 6.33 3.38
CA HIS A 142 14.25 7.25 3.27
C HIS A 142 14.23 8.14 2.02
N SER A 143 13.06 8.59 1.60
CA SER A 143 12.92 9.56 0.55
C SER A 143 12.17 10.80 1.02
N VAL A 144 12.28 11.87 0.23
CA VAL A 144 11.56 13.12 0.50
C VAL A 144 10.06 12.84 0.53
N PHE A 145 9.37 13.31 1.57
CA PHE A 145 7.93 13.13 1.72
C PHE A 145 7.42 11.69 1.73
N GLN A 146 8.17 10.79 2.29
CA GLN A 146 7.68 9.46 2.60
C GLN A 146 6.82 9.47 3.86
N ALA A 147 5.65 9.89 3.69
CA ALA A 147 4.34 9.60 4.19
C ALA A 147 3.37 10.14 3.15
N PRO A 148 3.00 9.36 2.11
CA PRO A 148 2.02 9.79 1.14
C PRO A 148 0.71 10.18 1.80
N GLY A 149 -0.01 11.17 1.27
CA GLY A 149 -1.26 11.67 1.87
C GLY A 149 -2.26 10.57 2.18
N CYS A 150 -2.38 9.55 1.33
CA CYS A 150 -3.28 8.41 1.54
C CYS A 150 -2.88 7.53 2.75
N TRP A 151 -1.59 7.39 3.05
CA TRP A 151 -1.13 6.69 4.25
C TRP A 151 -1.38 7.51 5.51
N VAL A 152 -1.14 8.82 5.43
CA VAL A 152 -1.48 9.75 6.52
C VAL A 152 -2.98 9.69 6.83
N ASP A 153 -3.83 9.68 5.81
CA ASP A 153 -5.28 9.53 5.95
C ASP A 153 -5.66 8.25 6.71
N ALA A 154 -5.10 7.10 6.30
CA ALA A 154 -5.37 5.82 6.94
C ALA A 154 -4.89 5.80 8.40
N ALA A 155 -3.68 6.30 8.70
CA ALA A 155 -3.14 6.39 10.03
C ALA A 155 -4.00 7.31 10.92
N HIS A 156 -4.32 8.51 10.46
CA HIS A 156 -5.08 9.51 11.21
C HIS A 156 -6.52 9.08 11.49
N ARG A 157 -7.21 8.43 10.54
CA ARG A 157 -8.55 7.87 10.78
C ARG A 157 -8.56 6.86 11.92
N ASN A 158 -7.44 6.14 12.11
CA ASN A 158 -7.26 5.15 13.17
C ASN A 158 -6.51 5.71 14.41
N GLY A 159 -6.23 7.01 14.47
CA GLY A 159 -5.62 7.67 15.64
C GLY A 159 -4.14 7.36 15.82
N THR A 160 -3.44 7.04 14.75
CA THR A 160 -2.00 6.80 14.71
C THR A 160 -1.30 8.04 14.21
N ASP A 161 -0.24 8.47 14.90
CA ASP A 161 0.67 9.49 14.40
C ASP A 161 1.62 8.87 13.37
N ILE A 162 1.93 9.60 12.28
CA ILE A 162 2.74 9.11 11.19
C ILE A 162 3.85 10.08 10.82
N MET A 163 5.08 9.58 10.75
CA MET A 163 6.27 10.36 10.47
C MET A 163 6.80 10.12 9.06
N SER A 164 7.28 11.18 8.42
CA SER A 164 8.02 11.09 7.16
C SER A 164 9.44 10.57 7.41
N GLY A 165 9.89 9.59 6.63
CA GLY A 165 11.27 9.11 6.65
C GLY A 165 12.18 10.07 5.89
N ILE A 166 13.32 10.44 6.48
CA ILE A 166 14.33 11.27 5.82
C ILE A 166 15.71 10.63 5.95
N LYS A 167 16.56 10.81 4.95
CA LYS A 167 17.99 10.50 5.03
C LYS A 167 18.72 11.69 5.61
N PHE A 168 19.06 11.59 6.87
CA PHE A 168 19.59 12.68 7.64
C PHE A 168 20.81 12.21 8.41
N PHE A 169 21.88 12.99 8.38
CA PHE A 169 23.16 12.71 9.02
C PHE A 169 23.98 11.53 8.49
N GLU A 170 23.55 10.80 7.52
CA GLU A 170 24.35 9.68 7.01
C GLU A 170 25.52 10.19 6.17
N SER A 171 26.74 9.79 6.51
CA SER A 171 27.97 10.24 5.86
C SER A 171 28.03 9.89 4.36
N TRP A 172 27.36 8.81 3.95
CA TRP A 172 27.27 8.40 2.56
C TRP A 172 26.22 9.18 1.75
N THR A 173 25.32 9.91 2.41
CA THR A 173 24.37 10.79 1.73
C THR A 173 24.89 12.20 1.53
N ALA A 174 25.90 12.62 2.28
CA ALA A 174 26.46 13.99 2.23
C ALA A 174 27.05 14.39 0.87
N GLY A 175 27.25 13.47 -0.04
CA GLY A 175 27.80 13.73 -1.39
C GLY A 175 26.88 13.36 -2.55
N SER A 176 25.70 12.80 -2.32
CA SER A 176 24.89 12.16 -3.37
C SER A 176 23.68 12.96 -3.85
N GLY A 177 23.55 14.23 -3.54
CA GLY A 177 22.43 15.07 -4.01
C GLY A 177 21.06 14.75 -3.37
N ALA A 178 20.85 13.50 -2.90
CA ALA A 178 19.63 13.08 -2.19
C ALA A 178 19.66 13.46 -0.69
N GLY A 179 20.76 13.98 -0.17
CA GLY A 179 21.01 14.12 1.25
C GLY A 179 21.10 15.56 1.77
N ASN A 180 20.44 16.51 1.13
CA ASN A 180 20.52 17.91 1.56
C ASN A 180 19.72 18.25 2.83
N TRP A 181 19.10 17.24 3.49
CA TRP A 181 18.51 17.43 4.81
C TRP A 181 19.54 17.87 5.87
N CYS A 182 20.83 17.61 5.65
CA CYS A 182 21.92 18.22 6.43
C CYS A 182 21.84 19.75 6.48
N ALA A 183 21.26 20.39 5.49
CA ALA A 183 21.05 21.83 5.47
C ALA A 183 20.21 22.30 6.67
N LEU A 184 19.35 21.48 7.21
CA LEU A 184 18.55 21.77 8.40
C LEU A 184 19.42 22.12 9.60
N ILE A 185 20.50 21.38 9.83
CA ILE A 185 21.39 21.60 10.97
C ILE A 185 22.61 22.45 10.59
N SER A 186 23.10 22.39 9.36
CA SER A 186 24.32 23.08 8.91
C SER A 186 24.10 24.54 8.55
N THR A 187 22.88 24.95 8.20
CA THR A 187 22.58 26.31 7.75
C THR A 187 21.97 27.13 8.88
N LYS A 188 22.72 28.16 9.32
CA LYS A 188 22.31 29.05 10.40
C LYS A 188 22.17 30.48 9.91
N ASN A 189 21.28 31.23 10.53
CA ASN A 189 21.17 32.69 10.40
C ASN A 189 22.37 33.39 11.08
N ALA A 190 22.51 34.68 10.84
CA ALA A 190 23.57 35.50 11.42
C ALA A 190 23.53 35.51 12.96
N ASP A 191 22.38 35.32 13.57
CA ASP A 191 22.20 35.25 15.03
C ASP A 191 22.45 33.84 15.60
N GLY A 192 22.85 32.89 14.75
CA GLY A 192 23.16 31.51 15.15
C GLY A 192 21.92 30.57 15.22
N THR A 193 20.72 31.05 14.95
CA THR A 193 19.52 30.21 14.85
C THR A 193 19.50 29.38 13.57
N TYR A 194 18.83 28.23 13.58
CA TYR A 194 18.73 27.34 12.41
C TYR A 194 17.77 27.93 11.37
N LYS A 195 18.24 28.14 10.15
CA LYS A 195 17.52 28.84 9.07
C LYS A 195 16.19 28.17 8.74
N TYR A 196 16.17 26.84 8.66
CA TYR A 196 15.04 26.11 8.10
C TYR A 196 14.11 25.49 9.15
N THR A 197 14.30 25.74 10.45
CA THR A 197 13.45 25.17 11.51
C THR A 197 11.96 25.39 11.25
N LYS A 198 11.58 26.66 11.01
CA LYS A 198 10.19 27.02 10.75
C LYS A 198 9.69 26.51 9.40
N ALA A 199 10.55 26.49 8.38
CA ALA A 199 10.22 25.94 7.08
C ALA A 199 9.88 24.46 7.17
N LEU A 200 10.66 23.65 7.90
CA LEU A 200 10.37 22.23 8.10
C LEU A 200 9.05 21.99 8.83
N ILE A 201 8.80 22.71 9.93
CA ILE A 201 7.53 22.58 10.65
C ILE A 201 6.34 22.98 9.73
N ASN A 202 6.48 24.03 8.94
CA ASN A 202 5.46 24.44 7.99
C ASN A 202 5.25 23.39 6.88
N ILE A 203 6.30 22.74 6.40
CA ILE A 203 6.24 21.63 5.43
C ILE A 203 5.41 20.48 6.00
N LEU A 204 5.77 20.01 7.20
CA LEU A 204 5.06 18.89 7.85
C LEU A 204 3.59 19.21 8.07
N MET A 205 3.28 20.38 8.58
CA MET A 205 1.90 20.85 8.76
C MET A 205 1.14 21.00 7.43
N PHE A 206 1.81 21.42 6.36
CA PHE A 206 1.19 21.57 5.05
C PHE A 206 0.82 20.21 4.44
N PHE A 207 1.69 19.22 4.57
CA PHE A 207 1.45 17.88 4.04
C PHE A 207 0.66 16.98 4.99
N GLY A 208 0.60 17.33 6.28
CA GLY A 208 -0.17 16.60 7.29
C GLY A 208 0.62 15.51 8.00
N SER A 209 1.94 15.42 7.83
CA SER A 209 2.80 14.48 8.55
C SER A 209 3.07 14.96 9.98
N ASP A 210 3.12 14.03 10.95
CA ASP A 210 3.26 14.34 12.38
C ASP A 210 4.72 14.45 12.84
N GLY A 211 5.68 14.30 11.95
CA GLY A 211 7.08 14.42 12.32
C GLY A 211 8.04 13.86 11.29
N ILE A 212 9.27 13.68 11.73
CA ILE A 212 10.37 13.12 10.95
C ILE A 212 10.90 11.85 11.61
N ASN A 213 11.33 10.88 10.78
CA ASN A 213 11.97 9.65 11.21
C ASN A 213 13.28 9.44 10.45
N TYR A 214 14.36 9.13 11.17
CA TYR A 214 15.68 8.98 10.54
C TYR A 214 16.65 8.10 11.34
N ASN A 215 17.72 7.66 10.67
CA ASN A 215 18.81 6.93 11.28
C ASN A 215 19.79 7.88 12.01
N PHE A 216 20.11 7.57 13.27
CA PHE A 216 21.00 8.34 14.13
C PHE A 216 22.21 7.50 14.57
N GLU A 217 22.90 6.86 13.65
CA GLU A 217 24.07 6.03 13.97
C GLU A 217 25.39 6.79 13.79
N ASP A 218 25.54 7.53 12.71
CA ASP A 218 26.70 8.38 12.42
C ASP A 218 26.21 9.70 11.83
N THR A 219 26.21 10.72 12.66
CA THR A 219 25.67 12.03 12.26
C THR A 219 26.71 12.98 11.69
N GLY A 220 27.98 12.78 11.98
CA GLY A 220 29.02 13.76 11.68
C GLY A 220 28.91 15.08 12.47
N TYR A 221 27.94 15.20 13.38
CA TYR A 221 27.67 16.38 14.21
C TYR A 221 27.86 16.07 15.70
N SER A 222 28.19 17.07 16.51
CA SER A 222 28.26 16.90 17.95
C SER A 222 26.89 16.67 18.57
N ASN A 223 26.82 15.88 19.65
CA ASN A 223 25.58 15.69 20.39
C ASN A 223 24.96 17.02 20.84
N THR A 224 25.78 18.01 21.21
CA THR A 224 25.32 19.35 21.61
C THR A 224 24.60 20.07 20.47
N ASP A 225 25.12 20.02 19.25
CA ASP A 225 24.48 20.62 18.08
C ASP A 225 23.17 19.94 17.74
N VAL A 226 23.14 18.60 17.78
CA VAL A 226 21.92 17.82 17.49
C VAL A 226 20.82 18.11 18.53
N VAL A 227 21.15 18.13 19.81
CA VAL A 227 20.22 18.51 20.89
C VAL A 227 19.68 19.93 20.67
N ALA A 228 20.54 20.89 20.36
CA ALA A 228 20.12 22.27 20.09
C ALA A 228 19.18 22.36 18.88
N PHE A 229 19.45 21.58 17.83
CA PHE A 229 18.62 21.52 16.65
C PHE A 229 17.25 20.90 16.96
N HIS A 230 17.20 19.74 17.60
CA HIS A 230 15.93 19.10 17.97
C HIS A 230 15.07 19.98 18.87
N LYS A 231 15.69 20.64 19.86
CA LYS A 231 15.01 21.63 20.71
C LYS A 231 14.43 22.79 19.92
N SER A 232 15.11 23.25 18.87
CA SER A 232 14.59 24.30 18.00
C SER A 232 13.32 23.85 17.27
N LEU A 233 13.28 22.61 16.80
CA LEU A 233 12.11 22.02 16.14
C LEU A 233 10.91 21.87 17.11
N TYR A 234 11.12 21.28 18.28
CA TYR A 234 10.05 21.13 19.28
C TYR A 234 9.52 22.51 19.76
N LYS A 235 10.40 23.48 19.93
CA LYS A 235 10.01 24.85 20.28
C LYS A 235 9.15 25.51 19.21
N GLU A 236 9.52 25.35 17.96
CA GLU A 236 8.76 25.91 16.82
C GLU A 236 7.42 25.18 16.67
N ALA A 237 7.40 23.85 16.74
CA ALA A 237 6.18 23.07 16.69
C ALA A 237 5.18 23.51 17.78
N ALA A 238 5.64 23.65 19.03
CA ALA A 238 4.82 24.12 20.14
C ALA A 238 4.31 25.55 19.89
N ALA A 239 5.15 26.44 19.37
CA ALA A 239 4.75 27.83 19.04
C ALA A 239 3.66 27.90 17.97
N GLN A 240 3.58 26.88 17.11
CA GLN A 240 2.56 26.76 16.08
C GLN A 240 1.34 25.92 16.48
N GLY A 241 1.31 25.39 17.70
CA GLY A 241 0.23 24.50 18.16
C GLY A 241 0.26 23.11 17.48
N PHE A 242 1.44 22.65 17.11
CA PHE A 242 1.67 21.31 16.56
C PHE A 242 1.98 20.34 17.70
N ASP A 243 0.95 19.99 18.47
CA ASP A 243 1.10 19.32 19.77
C ASP A 243 1.55 17.85 19.66
N ASN A 244 1.31 17.19 18.53
CA ASN A 244 1.69 15.81 18.27
C ASN A 244 2.93 15.68 17.37
N PHE A 245 3.83 16.66 17.41
CA PHE A 245 5.07 16.61 16.65
C PHE A 245 6.07 15.60 17.22
N HIS A 246 6.65 14.78 16.34
CA HIS A 246 7.60 13.73 16.67
C HIS A 246 8.95 13.89 15.95
N ILE A 247 10.02 13.48 16.62
CA ILE A 247 11.32 13.21 16.02
C ILE A 247 11.69 11.78 16.37
N GLY A 248 11.36 10.83 15.49
CA GLY A 248 11.68 9.42 15.65
C GLY A 248 13.11 9.12 15.21
N ILE A 249 13.88 8.46 16.05
CA ILE A 249 15.24 8.05 15.70
C ILE A 249 15.49 6.57 16.01
N TYR A 250 16.22 5.93 15.11
CA TYR A 250 16.95 4.70 15.37
C TYR A 250 18.39 5.04 15.75
N THR A 251 18.98 4.30 16.68
CA THR A 251 20.33 4.53 17.18
C THR A 251 21.14 3.23 17.31
N ALA A 252 22.46 3.32 17.26
CA ALA A 252 23.36 2.22 17.57
C ALA A 252 23.34 1.79 19.06
N ASN A 253 22.73 2.59 19.94
CA ASN A 253 22.66 2.28 21.37
C ASN A 253 21.52 1.32 21.68
N SER A 254 21.81 0.22 22.36
CA SER A 254 20.83 -0.77 22.81
C SER A 254 20.26 -0.48 24.20
N SER A 255 20.74 0.60 24.87
CA SER A 255 20.23 1.03 26.18
C SER A 255 20.34 2.54 26.35
N LEU A 256 19.38 3.12 27.11
CA LEU A 256 19.45 4.49 27.57
C LEU A 256 20.24 4.55 28.88
N SER A 257 21.22 5.45 28.95
CA SER A 257 22.12 5.64 30.09
C SER A 257 22.12 7.09 30.55
N VAL A 258 22.67 7.33 31.75
CA VAL A 258 22.89 8.70 32.27
C VAL A 258 23.74 9.53 31.31
N GLY A 259 24.68 8.91 30.62
CA GLY A 259 25.63 9.59 29.73
C GLY A 259 25.05 9.97 28.36
N ASN A 260 24.00 9.30 27.89
CA ASN A 260 23.44 9.57 26.55
C ASN A 260 22.00 10.09 26.57
N LYS A 261 21.36 10.18 27.75
CA LYS A 261 19.94 10.53 27.91
C LYS A 261 19.56 11.89 27.28
N GLU A 262 20.42 12.88 27.44
CA GLU A 262 20.13 14.24 26.95
C GLU A 262 20.06 14.27 25.42
N ALA A 263 21.00 13.61 24.74
CA ALA A 263 21.07 13.56 23.28
C ALA A 263 19.99 12.69 22.65
N LEU A 264 19.68 11.54 23.30
CA LEU A 264 18.83 10.50 22.70
C LEU A 264 17.38 10.51 23.20
N PHE A 265 17.08 11.19 24.31
CA PHE A 265 15.72 11.16 24.87
C PHE A 265 15.25 12.52 25.37
N GLY A 266 16.10 13.20 26.14
CA GLY A 266 15.81 14.50 26.75
C GLY A 266 15.89 14.49 28.27
N THR A 267 15.74 15.67 28.87
CA THR A 267 15.64 15.89 30.31
C THR A 267 14.60 16.95 30.61
N THR A 268 14.18 17.06 31.88
CA THR A 268 13.25 18.14 32.29
C THR A 268 13.81 19.55 32.02
N GLU A 269 15.13 19.68 31.96
CA GLU A 269 15.81 20.94 31.65
C GLU A 269 15.87 21.21 30.14
N THR A 270 16.18 20.17 29.34
CA THR A 270 16.30 20.31 27.88
C THR A 270 14.95 20.19 27.16
N GLY A 271 13.97 19.56 27.77
CA GLY A 271 12.76 19.08 27.15
C GLY A 271 13.00 17.75 26.40
N LYS A 272 11.96 17.20 25.78
CA LYS A 272 12.05 16.04 24.90
C LYS A 272 12.94 16.36 23.70
N THR A 273 13.80 15.40 23.33
CA THR A 273 14.67 15.53 22.15
C THR A 273 14.30 14.58 21.05
N THR A 274 13.83 13.37 21.37
CA THR A 274 13.40 12.37 20.38
C THR A 274 12.35 11.41 20.92
N ASP A 275 11.71 10.68 19.99
CA ASP A 275 11.14 9.36 20.21
C ASP A 275 12.22 8.34 19.84
N LEU A 276 12.69 7.59 20.85
CA LEU A 276 13.90 6.80 20.75
C LEU A 276 13.62 5.31 20.53
N MET A 277 14.04 4.78 19.40
CA MET A 277 14.16 3.34 19.20
C MET A 277 15.56 2.86 19.60
N LEU A 278 15.64 2.07 20.67
CA LEU A 278 16.89 1.38 21.05
C LEU A 278 17.21 0.25 20.06
N ASN A 279 18.50 0.04 19.82
CA ASN A 279 18.99 -0.94 18.85
C ASN A 279 18.47 -2.36 19.15
N TYR A 280 18.04 -3.06 18.13
CA TYR A 280 17.46 -4.41 18.18
C TYR A 280 18.49 -5.55 18.30
N SER A 281 19.77 -5.30 18.06
CA SER A 281 20.83 -6.32 17.96
C SER A 281 21.34 -6.86 19.31
N GLY A 282 20.73 -6.49 20.39
CA GLY A 282 21.11 -6.89 21.74
C GLY A 282 20.65 -5.86 22.78
N GLY A 283 21.13 -6.00 24.00
CA GLY A 283 20.85 -5.02 25.06
C GLY A 283 19.48 -5.18 25.68
N ASP A 284 18.64 -4.16 25.62
CA ASP A 284 17.44 -4.04 26.45
C ASP A 284 16.46 -5.22 26.32
N PHE A 285 16.18 -5.69 25.12
CA PHE A 285 15.22 -6.75 24.91
C PHE A 285 15.70 -8.13 25.40
N THR A 286 17.01 -8.33 25.51
CA THR A 286 17.59 -9.59 25.99
C THR A 286 17.61 -9.68 27.52
N SER A 287 17.39 -8.57 28.22
CA SER A 287 17.46 -8.47 29.67
C SER A 287 16.37 -7.56 30.25
N ALA A 288 15.52 -8.14 31.11
CA ALA A 288 14.53 -7.36 31.86
C ALA A 288 15.17 -6.31 32.78
N ASN A 289 16.39 -6.55 33.26
CA ASN A 289 17.12 -5.59 34.08
C ASN A 289 17.67 -4.43 33.27
N ALA A 290 18.13 -4.66 32.04
CA ALA A 290 18.58 -3.60 31.14
C ALA A 290 17.41 -2.69 30.74
N MET A 291 16.26 -3.25 30.38
CA MET A 291 15.03 -2.47 30.16
C MET A 291 14.62 -1.65 31.37
N ARG A 292 14.64 -2.28 32.58
CA ARG A 292 14.38 -1.55 33.82
C ARG A 292 15.32 -0.37 34.00
N SER A 293 16.61 -0.55 33.78
CA SER A 293 17.61 0.52 33.92
C SER A 293 17.36 1.66 32.92
N SER A 294 17.05 1.36 31.67
CA SER A 294 16.73 2.37 30.66
C SER A 294 15.45 3.15 31.00
N VAL A 295 14.40 2.46 31.47
CA VAL A 295 13.16 3.10 31.94
C VAL A 295 13.43 4.01 33.15
N GLN A 296 14.20 3.55 34.13
CA GLN A 296 14.55 4.35 35.31
C GLN A 296 15.36 5.61 34.92
N VAL A 297 16.27 5.50 33.97
CA VAL A 297 16.99 6.67 33.43
C VAL A 297 16.03 7.65 32.76
N ALA A 298 15.12 7.16 31.91
CA ALA A 298 14.12 8.00 31.25
C ALA A 298 13.21 8.71 32.26
N GLU A 299 12.67 7.97 33.22
CA GLU A 299 11.79 8.52 34.26
C GLU A 299 12.52 9.51 35.20
N SER A 300 13.77 9.22 35.55
CA SER A 300 14.59 10.18 36.32
C SER A 300 14.92 11.44 35.52
N ALA A 301 15.04 11.33 34.18
CA ALA A 301 15.41 12.45 33.34
C ALA A 301 14.18 13.31 32.96
N MET A 302 13.04 12.71 32.64
CA MET A 302 11.87 13.36 32.05
C MET A 302 10.57 13.20 32.87
N GLY A 303 10.58 12.41 33.94
CA GLY A 303 9.38 12.05 34.71
C GLY A 303 8.49 11.00 34.00
N THR A 304 8.90 10.53 32.81
CA THR A 304 8.17 9.54 32.00
C THR A 304 9.13 8.73 31.16
N CYS A 305 8.73 7.53 30.74
CA CYS A 305 9.41 6.76 29.70
C CYS A 305 8.63 6.73 28.36
N GLU A 306 7.60 7.55 28.23
CA GLU A 306 6.87 7.70 26.98
C GLU A 306 7.81 8.24 25.90
N GLY A 307 7.82 7.58 24.73
CA GLY A 307 8.77 7.86 23.65
C GLY A 307 10.06 7.04 23.73
N LEU A 308 10.20 6.12 24.71
CA LEU A 308 11.28 5.15 24.76
C LEU A 308 10.80 3.78 24.30
N TYR A 309 11.43 3.24 23.23
CA TYR A 309 11.04 1.97 22.60
C TYR A 309 12.21 1.01 22.57
N THR A 310 11.96 -0.25 22.91
CA THR A 310 12.89 -1.33 22.63
C THR A 310 12.67 -1.84 21.20
N GLY A 311 13.76 -1.94 20.41
CA GLY A 311 13.70 -2.32 19.01
C GLY A 311 13.60 -3.84 18.82
N VAL A 312 12.79 -4.25 17.87
CA VAL A 312 12.68 -5.63 17.40
C VAL A 312 12.84 -5.63 15.88
N TRP A 313 13.74 -6.44 15.36
CA TRP A 313 13.80 -6.65 13.94
C TRP A 313 12.61 -7.51 13.49
N PHE A 314 11.79 -6.94 12.63
CA PHE A 314 10.50 -7.54 12.25
C PHE A 314 10.65 -8.93 11.60
N VAL A 315 11.75 -9.18 10.92
CA VAL A 315 12.08 -10.49 10.33
C VAL A 315 12.54 -11.50 11.38
N GLY A 316 13.21 -11.04 12.43
CA GLY A 316 13.74 -11.90 13.50
C GLY A 316 12.94 -11.75 14.79
N MET A 317 11.73 -12.31 14.83
CA MET A 317 10.85 -12.23 15.99
C MET A 317 11.28 -13.10 17.19
N ASP A 318 12.44 -13.73 17.12
CA ASP A 318 13.04 -14.54 18.18
C ASP A 318 13.60 -13.67 19.31
N ARG A 319 12.74 -13.22 20.17
CA ARG A 319 13.10 -12.34 21.28
C ARG A 319 12.68 -12.93 22.62
N SER A 320 13.28 -12.38 23.67
CA SER A 320 12.95 -12.72 25.06
C SER A 320 11.67 -12.01 25.52
N TRP A 321 10.57 -12.30 24.86
CA TRP A 321 9.26 -11.63 25.07
C TRP A 321 8.80 -11.63 26.53
N LYS A 322 9.18 -12.63 27.35
CA LYS A 322 8.90 -12.63 28.80
C LYS A 322 9.55 -11.45 29.52
N ASN A 323 10.63 -10.90 29.00
CA ASN A 323 11.32 -9.78 29.63
C ASN A 323 10.44 -8.52 29.66
N LEU A 324 9.53 -8.34 28.67
CA LEU A 324 8.59 -7.23 28.62
C LEU A 324 7.58 -7.21 29.79
N VAL A 325 7.42 -8.32 30.49
CA VAL A 325 6.46 -8.44 31.62
C VAL A 325 7.12 -8.85 32.91
N ALA A 326 8.47 -8.90 32.96
CA ALA A 326 9.23 -9.44 34.07
C ALA A 326 9.25 -8.53 35.32
N ASN A 327 9.12 -7.23 35.14
CA ASN A 327 9.09 -6.24 36.26
C ASN A 327 8.21 -5.03 35.90
N ALA A 328 7.96 -4.17 36.88
CA ALA A 328 7.05 -3.03 36.71
C ALA A 328 7.54 -2.03 35.66
N GLU A 329 8.84 -1.82 35.56
CA GLU A 329 9.44 -0.90 34.58
C GLU A 329 9.39 -1.48 33.19
N SER A 330 9.79 -2.75 33.00
CA SER A 330 9.74 -3.38 31.67
C SER A 330 8.33 -3.48 31.08
N LYS A 331 7.29 -3.42 31.92
CA LYS A 331 5.89 -3.33 31.45
C LYS A 331 5.53 -1.97 30.85
N ARG A 332 6.35 -0.94 30.98
CA ARG A 332 6.06 0.42 30.51
C ARG A 332 6.88 0.84 29.28
N ILE A 333 8.01 0.20 28.99
CA ILE A 333 8.81 0.51 27.79
C ILE A 333 7.99 0.20 26.54
N GLY A 334 8.03 1.08 25.55
CA GLY A 334 7.42 0.87 24.25
C GLY A 334 8.10 -0.23 23.46
N VAL A 335 7.46 -0.69 22.40
CA VAL A 335 8.02 -1.65 21.42
C VAL A 335 8.06 -0.97 20.07
N CYS A 336 9.21 -1.04 19.38
CA CYS A 336 9.33 -0.64 17.99
C CYS A 336 9.62 -1.87 17.12
N LEU A 337 8.73 -2.16 16.19
CA LEU A 337 8.97 -3.17 15.15
C LEU A 337 9.64 -2.48 13.97
N TRP A 338 10.85 -2.90 13.68
CA TRP A 338 11.66 -2.32 12.61
C TRP A 338 11.91 -3.33 11.48
N GLY A 339 11.90 -2.85 10.26
CA GLY A 339 12.27 -3.63 9.08
C GLY A 339 12.70 -2.75 7.92
N GLU A 340 13.51 -3.28 7.03
CA GLU A 340 13.92 -2.64 5.79
C GLU A 340 12.98 -3.02 4.62
N HIS A 341 13.23 -2.41 3.46
CA HIS A 341 12.52 -2.70 2.22
C HIS A 341 12.49 -4.20 1.91
N GLY A 342 11.36 -4.70 1.50
CA GLY A 342 11.14 -6.11 1.20
C GLY A 342 11.15 -7.03 2.41
N GLN A 343 11.77 -6.66 3.53
CA GLN A 343 11.82 -7.50 4.73
C GLN A 343 10.47 -7.58 5.45
N SER A 344 9.68 -6.52 5.41
CA SER A 344 8.32 -6.51 5.95
C SER A 344 7.43 -7.57 5.30
N ARG A 345 7.74 -7.96 4.07
CA ARG A 345 7.03 -9.00 3.31
C ARG A 345 7.65 -10.39 3.40
N LEU A 346 8.83 -10.56 3.98
CA LEU A 346 9.46 -11.89 4.11
C LEU A 346 8.53 -12.89 4.79
N MET A 347 7.65 -12.41 5.67
CA MET A 347 6.64 -13.26 6.32
C MET A 347 5.67 -13.87 5.33
N SER A 348 5.34 -13.19 4.24
CA SER A 348 4.38 -13.64 3.23
C SER A 348 5.03 -14.31 2.01
N TYR A 349 6.36 -14.20 1.83
CA TYR A 349 7.04 -14.80 0.70
C TYR A 349 6.83 -16.31 0.65
N ASN A 350 6.52 -16.81 -0.53
CA ASN A 350 6.27 -18.24 -0.80
C ASN A 350 5.12 -18.85 0.03
N VAL A 351 4.21 -18.06 0.53
CA VAL A 351 3.01 -18.50 1.26
C VAL A 351 1.70 -18.22 0.50
N GLY A 352 1.79 -17.97 -0.78
CA GLY A 352 0.66 -17.71 -1.66
C GLY A 352 0.85 -18.34 -3.04
N ASP A 353 -0.23 -18.62 -3.70
CA ASP A 353 -0.32 -19.27 -5.03
C ASP A 353 -0.82 -18.26 -6.05
N GLY A 354 -0.26 -17.04 -6.04
CA GLY A 354 -0.63 -15.90 -6.84
C GLY A 354 -0.89 -14.66 -6.00
N ALA A 355 -1.25 -13.57 -6.65
CA ALA A 355 -1.38 -12.25 -6.02
C ALA A 355 -2.47 -12.21 -4.93
N PHE A 356 -3.62 -12.82 -5.15
CA PHE A 356 -4.69 -12.88 -4.15
C PHE A 356 -4.25 -13.59 -2.88
N ASP A 357 -3.72 -14.80 -3.01
CA ASP A 357 -3.26 -15.59 -1.87
C ASP A 357 -2.15 -14.89 -1.11
N THR A 358 -1.23 -14.24 -1.81
CA THR A 358 -0.14 -13.48 -1.19
C THR A 358 -0.68 -12.33 -0.36
N GLN A 359 -1.62 -11.54 -0.88
CA GLN A 359 -2.24 -10.44 -0.15
C GLN A 359 -3.07 -10.91 1.05
N GLU A 360 -3.86 -11.97 0.88
CA GLU A 360 -4.67 -12.54 1.95
C GLU A 360 -3.80 -13.19 3.05
N ASN A 361 -2.72 -13.87 2.67
CA ASN A 361 -1.77 -14.46 3.62
C ASN A 361 -0.99 -13.38 4.38
N TYR A 362 -0.63 -12.29 3.71
CA TYR A 362 0.00 -11.15 4.36
C TYR A 362 -0.89 -10.59 5.48
N GLN A 363 -2.19 -10.42 5.23
CA GLN A 363 -3.13 -9.99 6.26
C GLN A 363 -3.22 -11.01 7.42
N ARG A 364 -3.30 -12.30 7.13
CA ARG A 364 -3.31 -13.36 8.16
C ARG A 364 -2.04 -13.39 9.00
N LEU A 365 -0.88 -13.13 8.40
CA LEU A 365 0.38 -13.01 9.12
C LEU A 365 0.43 -11.81 10.04
N MET A 366 -0.05 -10.66 9.57
CA MET A 366 -0.19 -9.46 10.40
C MET A 366 -1.14 -9.73 11.58
N GLU A 367 -2.25 -10.40 11.35
CA GLU A 367 -3.17 -10.81 12.43
C GLU A 367 -2.51 -11.74 13.45
N ARG A 368 -1.69 -12.70 13.03
CA ARG A 368 -0.91 -13.55 13.92
C ARG A 368 0.12 -12.76 14.72
N CYS A 369 0.78 -11.82 14.08
CA CYS A 369 1.76 -10.95 14.73
C CYS A 369 1.11 -10.08 15.82
N PHE A 370 -0.06 -9.53 15.55
CA PHE A 370 -0.72 -8.59 16.46
C PHE A 370 -1.67 -9.28 17.45
N SER A 371 -2.60 -10.08 16.97
CA SER A 371 -3.63 -10.71 17.81
C SER A 371 -3.19 -12.03 18.46
N GLY A 372 -2.04 -12.55 18.08
CA GLY A 372 -1.52 -13.86 18.47
C GLY A 372 -1.62 -14.90 17.35
N GLY A 373 -0.80 -15.93 17.40
CA GLY A 373 -0.63 -16.89 16.31
C GLY A 373 -1.89 -17.65 15.87
N ASN A 374 -2.89 -17.73 16.73
CA ASN A 374 -4.22 -18.27 16.45
C ASN A 374 -5.24 -17.20 15.99
N ARG A 375 -4.82 -15.94 15.87
CA ARG A 375 -5.63 -14.82 15.39
C ARG A 375 -6.83 -14.46 16.29
N ASN A 376 -6.85 -14.88 17.54
CA ASN A 376 -7.89 -14.52 18.49
C ASN A 376 -7.27 -13.80 19.72
N PRO A 377 -7.51 -12.52 19.92
CA PRO A 377 -6.90 -11.75 21.02
C PRO A 377 -7.36 -12.18 22.42
N LEU A 378 -8.43 -12.96 22.55
CA LEU A 378 -8.87 -13.55 23.80
C LEU A 378 -8.18 -14.87 24.14
N ASN A 379 -7.62 -15.58 23.15
CA ASN A 379 -7.01 -16.89 23.34
C ASN A 379 -5.64 -16.95 22.64
N ARG A 380 -4.72 -16.15 23.15
CA ARG A 380 -3.36 -16.08 22.59
C ARG A 380 -2.49 -17.25 23.06
N PRO A 381 -1.51 -17.69 22.27
CA PRO A 381 -0.43 -18.52 22.79
C PRO A 381 0.25 -17.87 23.99
N ALA A 382 0.79 -18.70 24.89
CA ALA A 382 1.48 -18.20 26.09
C ALA A 382 2.72 -17.37 25.72
N ILE A 383 2.99 -16.32 26.50
CA ILE A 383 4.22 -15.54 26.37
C ILE A 383 5.42 -16.48 26.63
N SER A 384 6.28 -16.64 25.65
CA SER A 384 7.49 -17.48 25.74
C SER A 384 8.74 -16.72 25.30
N ASN A 385 9.90 -17.22 25.75
CA ASN A 385 11.19 -16.80 25.24
C ASN A 385 11.69 -17.71 24.10
N THR A 386 10.81 -18.48 23.52
CA THR A 386 11.21 -19.38 22.44
C THR A 386 11.74 -18.58 21.28
N GLY A 387 12.83 -19.07 20.74
CA GLY A 387 13.42 -18.60 19.52
C GLY A 387 12.45 -18.71 18.35
N ASN A 388 12.96 -18.69 17.24
CA ASN A 388 12.42 -18.70 15.90
C ASN A 388 10.92 -18.94 15.73
N ASN A 389 10.15 -17.84 15.78
CA ASN A 389 8.72 -17.86 15.48
C ASN A 389 8.43 -17.93 13.96
N TRP A 390 9.47 -18.08 13.16
CA TRP A 390 9.42 -18.24 11.72
C TRP A 390 9.24 -19.69 11.27
N GLU A 391 8.92 -20.59 12.18
CA GLU A 391 8.62 -21.96 11.80
C GLU A 391 7.47 -21.96 10.78
N ARG A 392 7.83 -22.32 9.57
CA ARG A 392 6.89 -22.61 8.50
C ARG A 392 6.26 -23.95 8.81
N THR A 393 4.99 -23.95 9.10
CA THR A 393 4.21 -25.15 9.39
C THR A 393 3.53 -25.69 8.14
N ALA A 394 2.74 -26.74 8.27
CA ALA A 394 2.04 -27.35 7.14
C ALA A 394 1.10 -26.39 6.39
N ASP A 395 0.59 -25.36 7.04
CA ASP A 395 -0.21 -24.30 6.42
C ASP A 395 0.63 -23.15 5.82
N LYS A 396 1.94 -23.32 5.82
CA LYS A 396 2.95 -22.40 5.28
C LYS A 396 3.00 -21.01 5.93
N LEU A 397 2.17 -20.74 6.95
CA LEU A 397 2.15 -19.44 7.63
C LEU A 397 3.01 -19.48 8.90
N PRO A 398 4.02 -18.63 9.05
CA PRO A 398 4.80 -18.51 10.28
C PRO A 398 3.99 -17.89 11.43
N LEU A 399 4.61 -17.77 12.61
CA LEU A 399 4.09 -17.12 13.82
C LEU A 399 2.91 -17.83 14.53
N GLN A 400 2.62 -19.09 14.24
CA GLN A 400 1.51 -19.83 14.89
C GLN A 400 1.63 -19.88 16.41
N THR A 401 2.85 -19.97 16.95
CA THR A 401 3.11 -20.05 18.38
C THR A 401 3.40 -18.72 19.04
N PHE A 402 3.40 -17.62 18.29
CA PHE A 402 3.66 -16.29 18.82
C PHE A 402 2.49 -15.79 19.66
N CYS A 403 2.79 -15.22 20.82
CA CYS A 403 1.77 -14.71 21.76
C CYS A 403 1.01 -13.48 21.27
N GLY A 404 1.53 -12.80 20.23
CA GLY A 404 0.97 -11.58 19.69
C GLY A 404 1.27 -10.32 20.51
N LEU A 405 1.33 -9.20 19.83
CA LEU A 405 1.55 -7.88 20.46
C LEU A 405 0.39 -7.49 21.41
N ALA A 406 -0.82 -7.99 21.16
CA ALA A 406 -1.97 -7.84 22.06
C ALA A 406 -1.75 -8.42 23.46
N SER A 407 -0.69 -9.22 23.65
CA SER A 407 -0.26 -9.65 24.98
C SER A 407 0.38 -8.53 25.81
N PHE A 408 0.80 -7.44 25.15
CA PHE A 408 1.57 -6.37 25.76
C PHE A 408 0.92 -5.01 25.60
N ILE A 409 0.15 -4.79 24.56
CA ILE A 409 -0.38 -3.51 24.11
C ILE A 409 -1.91 -3.62 23.99
N PRO A 410 -2.70 -2.68 24.53
CA PRO A 410 -4.15 -2.74 24.43
C PRO A 410 -4.61 -2.37 23.01
N GLU A 411 -5.71 -2.95 22.61
CA GLU A 411 -6.43 -2.56 21.41
C GLU A 411 -6.97 -1.12 21.52
N ARG A 412 -6.95 -0.40 20.41
CA ARG A 412 -7.32 1.02 20.30
C ARG A 412 -8.47 1.18 19.31
N SER A 413 -9.32 2.17 19.54
CA SER A 413 -10.40 2.54 18.62
C SER A 413 -10.60 4.05 18.60
N THR A 414 -10.98 4.57 17.45
CA THR A 414 -11.36 5.97 17.22
C THR A 414 -12.85 6.11 16.91
N ILE A 415 -13.62 5.01 16.99
CA ILE A 415 -15.02 4.96 16.56
C ILE A 415 -15.90 5.51 17.69
N GLN A 416 -16.02 6.82 17.76
CA GLN A 416 -16.76 7.52 18.78
C GLN A 416 -17.44 8.79 18.22
N GLY A 417 -18.39 9.33 18.95
CA GLY A 417 -19.17 10.49 18.56
C GLY A 417 -20.60 10.12 18.18
N ASN A 418 -21.17 10.74 17.18
CA ASN A 418 -22.52 10.43 16.72
C ASN A 418 -22.49 9.33 15.64
N LEU A 419 -23.60 8.62 15.46
CA LEU A 419 -23.82 7.82 14.23
C LEU A 419 -23.67 8.74 13.00
N PRO A 420 -23.28 8.18 11.84
CA PRO A 420 -23.23 6.77 11.50
C PRO A 420 -21.89 6.09 11.74
N PHE A 421 -21.87 4.80 11.58
CA PHE A 421 -20.73 3.94 11.35
C PHE A 421 -20.91 3.20 10.02
N GLY A 422 -19.88 3.10 9.22
CA GLY A 422 -19.94 2.37 7.95
C GLY A 422 -18.60 1.72 7.60
N THR A 423 -18.66 0.55 6.97
CA THR A 423 -17.53 -0.15 6.37
C THR A 423 -17.99 -1.00 5.19
N HIS A 424 -17.15 -1.07 4.16
CA HIS A 424 -17.25 -2.03 3.07
C HIS A 424 -16.16 -3.11 3.19
N PHE A 425 -15.42 -3.11 4.29
CA PHE A 425 -14.28 -3.99 4.54
C PHE A 425 -13.17 -3.84 3.50
N THR A 426 -12.99 -2.63 2.97
CA THR A 426 -11.96 -2.31 1.99
C THR A 426 -10.62 -2.13 2.68
N LEU A 427 -9.60 -2.87 2.22
CA LEU A 427 -8.24 -2.80 2.77
C LEU A 427 -7.39 -1.68 2.15
N GLY A 428 -7.78 -1.13 1.01
CA GLY A 428 -7.05 -0.08 0.31
C GLY A 428 -6.38 -0.55 -0.98
N ASN A 429 -6.70 -1.76 -1.44
CA ASN A 429 -6.24 -2.30 -2.71
C ASN A 429 -7.26 -3.29 -3.30
N GLY A 430 -7.12 -3.59 -4.57
CA GLY A 430 -7.93 -4.59 -5.25
C GLY A 430 -7.42 -4.84 -6.66
N GLU A 431 -7.56 -6.08 -7.12
CA GLU A 431 -7.35 -6.43 -8.53
C GLU A 431 -8.42 -5.80 -9.43
N ARG A 432 -9.55 -5.51 -8.84
CA ARG A 432 -10.71 -4.88 -9.46
C ARG A 432 -11.33 -3.91 -8.49
N TYR A 433 -11.90 -2.83 -9.00
CA TYR A 433 -12.80 -1.99 -8.21
C TYR A 433 -14.24 -2.41 -8.48
N PHE A 434 -14.96 -2.71 -7.43
CA PHE A 434 -16.37 -3.08 -7.50
C PHE A 434 -17.25 -1.95 -6.98
N TYR A 435 -18.42 -1.80 -7.60
CA TYR A 435 -19.52 -1.04 -7.07
C TYR A 435 -20.79 -1.88 -7.08
N LYS A 436 -21.37 -2.11 -5.89
CA LYS A 436 -22.50 -3.02 -5.67
C LYS A 436 -22.31 -4.41 -6.31
N GLY A 437 -21.09 -4.95 -6.19
CA GLY A 437 -20.73 -6.26 -6.73
C GLY A 437 -20.49 -6.31 -8.23
N LYS A 438 -20.47 -5.17 -8.91
CA LYS A 438 -20.15 -5.06 -10.34
C LYS A 438 -18.81 -4.37 -10.51
N ARG A 439 -17.95 -4.95 -11.33
CA ARG A 439 -16.67 -4.33 -11.66
C ARG A 439 -16.88 -3.04 -12.44
N THR A 440 -16.20 -1.97 -12.08
CA THR A 440 -16.28 -0.67 -12.73
C THR A 440 -14.92 -0.10 -13.14
N SER A 441 -13.82 -0.59 -12.55
CA SER A 441 -12.47 -0.27 -12.99
C SER A 441 -11.52 -1.42 -12.67
N GLY A 442 -10.24 -1.27 -13.02
CA GLY A 442 -9.24 -2.33 -12.90
C GLY A 442 -8.50 -2.32 -11.58
N SER A 443 -7.34 -2.92 -11.64
CA SER A 443 -6.38 -3.07 -10.56
C SER A 443 -5.99 -1.73 -9.94
N TRP A 444 -5.92 -1.64 -8.63
CA TRP A 444 -5.71 -0.39 -7.92
C TRP A 444 -5.10 -0.58 -6.53
N TYR A 445 -4.46 0.49 -6.06
CA TYR A 445 -3.95 0.63 -4.72
C TYR A 445 -4.14 2.08 -4.25
N ASN A 446 -4.76 2.29 -3.10
CA ASN A 446 -4.89 3.60 -2.46
C ASN A 446 -5.26 3.43 -0.97
N MET A 447 -4.34 3.70 -0.06
CA MET A 447 -4.59 3.61 1.38
C MET A 447 -5.66 4.60 1.87
N GLY A 448 -5.91 5.70 1.17
CA GLY A 448 -7.01 6.63 1.45
C GLY A 448 -8.41 6.04 1.23
N THR A 449 -8.49 4.88 0.59
CA THR A 449 -9.73 4.11 0.41
C THR A 449 -9.97 3.11 1.56
N GLN A 450 -8.95 2.85 2.39
CA GLN A 450 -9.07 1.88 3.48
C GLN A 450 -10.17 2.28 4.46
N ASP A 451 -11.06 1.35 4.76
CA ASP A 451 -12.06 1.53 5.82
C ASP A 451 -11.43 1.46 7.21
N LEU A 452 -12.19 1.92 8.22
CA LEU A 452 -11.81 1.69 9.62
C LEU A 452 -11.69 0.20 9.88
N VAL A 453 -10.51 -0.23 10.32
CA VAL A 453 -10.24 -1.65 10.56
C VAL A 453 -10.97 -2.16 11.80
N PRO A 454 -11.39 -3.43 11.83
CA PRO A 454 -11.97 -4.03 13.03
C PRO A 454 -11.00 -3.95 14.22
N THR A 455 -11.50 -3.45 15.35
CA THR A 455 -10.73 -3.33 16.60
C THR A 455 -10.27 -4.68 17.10
N TYR A 456 -11.16 -5.68 16.97
CA TYR A 456 -10.93 -7.03 17.45
C TYR A 456 -10.74 -8.00 16.28
N ARG A 457 -9.52 -8.21 15.87
CA ARG A 457 -9.15 -9.09 14.74
C ARG A 457 -8.51 -10.39 15.23
N TRP A 458 -9.28 -11.47 15.52
CA TRP A 458 -10.73 -11.58 15.41
C TRP A 458 -11.29 -12.09 16.73
N MET A 459 -12.20 -11.38 17.34
CA MET A 459 -12.85 -11.84 18.57
C MET A 459 -14.07 -12.71 18.22
N VAL A 460 -13.86 -14.00 18.18
CA VAL A 460 -14.89 -14.99 17.88
C VAL A 460 -15.24 -15.72 19.17
N VAL A 461 -16.49 -15.63 19.61
CA VAL A 461 -16.96 -16.11 20.93
C VAL A 461 -18.33 -16.79 20.85
N ASN A 462 -18.65 -17.54 21.89
CA ASN A 462 -20.02 -18.02 22.09
C ASN A 462 -20.95 -16.82 22.40
N PRO A 463 -22.20 -16.84 21.93
CA PRO A 463 -23.10 -15.71 22.04
C PRO A 463 -23.24 -15.15 23.43
N GLY A 464 -23.04 -13.85 23.56
CA GLY A 464 -23.19 -13.12 24.80
C GLY A 464 -22.12 -13.42 25.87
N THR A 465 -21.05 -14.09 25.51
CA THR A 465 -19.97 -14.48 26.44
C THR A 465 -18.61 -14.01 25.97
N THR A 466 -17.57 -14.24 26.79
CA THR A 466 -16.16 -14.12 26.40
C THR A 466 -15.51 -15.49 26.13
N THR A 467 -16.30 -16.56 26.13
CA THR A 467 -15.81 -17.90 25.82
C THR A 467 -15.50 -18.01 24.33
N VAL A 468 -14.24 -18.27 24.01
CA VAL A 468 -13.76 -18.39 22.63
C VAL A 468 -14.51 -19.49 21.87
N SER A 469 -14.90 -19.19 20.65
CA SER A 469 -15.41 -20.13 19.69
C SER A 469 -14.43 -20.28 18.52
N THR A 470 -14.31 -21.49 17.98
CA THR A 470 -13.51 -21.80 16.79
C THR A 470 -14.38 -22.16 15.59
N ASN A 471 -15.70 -22.04 15.73
CA ASN A 471 -16.65 -22.48 14.71
C ASN A 471 -16.57 -21.66 13.42
N ILE A 472 -16.38 -20.36 13.53
CA ILE A 472 -16.30 -19.43 12.38
C ILE A 472 -14.90 -18.81 12.31
N GLN A 473 -14.35 -18.74 11.10
CA GLN A 473 -13.06 -18.12 10.78
C GLN A 473 -13.31 -16.91 9.90
N PRO A 474 -13.17 -15.68 10.43
CA PRO A 474 -13.18 -14.46 9.61
C PRO A 474 -11.86 -14.31 8.86
N ASN A 475 -11.93 -13.93 7.58
CA ASN A 475 -10.78 -13.57 6.76
C ASN A 475 -11.16 -12.41 5.83
N TYR A 476 -10.21 -11.57 5.48
CA TYR A 476 -10.36 -10.72 4.30
C TYR A 476 -10.15 -11.56 3.03
N THR A 477 -10.88 -11.23 1.98
CA THR A 477 -10.68 -11.80 0.65
C THR A 477 -10.75 -10.72 -0.41
N HIS A 478 -9.96 -10.89 -1.47
CA HIS A 478 -9.94 -10.01 -2.64
C HIS A 478 -10.62 -10.61 -3.87
N THR A 479 -11.08 -11.86 -3.74
CA THR A 479 -11.72 -12.58 -4.86
C THR A 479 -13.05 -11.98 -5.28
N ASP A 480 -13.72 -11.25 -4.38
CA ASP A 480 -14.99 -10.56 -4.62
C ASP A 480 -15.15 -9.39 -3.64
N ALA A 481 -15.92 -8.37 -4.00
CA ALA A 481 -16.28 -7.26 -3.14
C ALA A 481 -17.65 -6.68 -3.50
N TYR A 482 -18.32 -6.08 -2.51
CA TYR A 482 -19.55 -5.33 -2.77
C TYR A 482 -19.20 -3.93 -3.30
N THR A 483 -18.34 -3.20 -2.60
CA THR A 483 -17.75 -1.92 -3.03
C THR A 483 -16.30 -1.88 -2.61
N GLY A 484 -15.42 -1.45 -3.50
CA GLY A 484 -13.97 -1.47 -3.27
C GLY A 484 -13.28 -2.70 -3.86
N GLY A 485 -12.25 -3.23 -3.22
CA GLY A 485 -11.41 -4.33 -3.74
C GLY A 485 -11.35 -5.57 -2.86
N SER A 486 -11.98 -5.53 -1.68
CA SER A 486 -11.99 -6.65 -0.72
C SER A 486 -13.28 -6.69 0.07
N CYS A 487 -13.56 -7.82 0.69
CA CYS A 487 -14.68 -8.00 1.62
C CYS A 487 -14.30 -8.95 2.75
N LEU A 488 -15.17 -9.10 3.75
CA LEU A 488 -15.01 -10.07 4.81
C LEU A 488 -15.61 -11.42 4.40
N ARG A 489 -14.84 -12.49 4.52
CA ARG A 489 -15.28 -13.88 4.31
C ARG A 489 -15.38 -14.58 5.65
N LEU A 490 -16.53 -15.16 5.94
CA LEU A 490 -16.79 -15.99 7.11
C LEU A 490 -16.89 -17.45 6.66
N THR A 491 -16.03 -18.31 7.18
CA THR A 491 -16.02 -19.76 6.85
C THR A 491 -16.03 -20.61 8.10
N GLY A 492 -16.43 -21.88 7.99
CA GLY A 492 -16.40 -22.83 9.09
C GLY A 492 -17.73 -23.57 9.27
N ALA A 493 -18.16 -23.71 10.53
CA ALA A 493 -19.42 -24.36 10.88
C ALA A 493 -20.40 -23.41 11.56
N ALA A 494 -21.58 -23.24 10.99
CA ALA A 494 -22.69 -22.58 11.66
C ALA A 494 -23.36 -23.56 12.62
N VAL A 495 -23.44 -23.21 13.90
CA VAL A 495 -24.01 -24.05 14.95
C VAL A 495 -25.32 -23.47 15.51
N SER A 496 -26.22 -24.31 16.01
CA SER A 496 -27.52 -23.88 16.53
C SER A 496 -27.41 -22.92 17.72
N GLY A 497 -26.38 -23.11 18.56
CA GLY A 497 -26.08 -22.18 19.66
C GLY A 497 -25.63 -20.81 19.22
N GLY A 498 -25.19 -20.69 17.99
CA GLY A 498 -24.65 -19.46 17.41
C GLY A 498 -23.17 -19.22 17.67
N THR A 499 -22.61 -18.28 16.91
CA THR A 499 -21.24 -17.77 17.07
C THR A 499 -21.26 -16.26 16.85
N ASP A 500 -20.69 -15.52 17.78
CA ASP A 500 -20.52 -14.07 17.69
C ASP A 500 -19.16 -13.73 17.12
N ILE A 501 -19.12 -12.87 16.13
CA ILE A 501 -17.93 -12.23 15.59
C ILE A 501 -18.02 -10.76 16.04
N VAL A 502 -17.40 -10.42 17.15
CA VAL A 502 -17.38 -9.04 17.67
C VAL A 502 -16.22 -8.31 17.02
N MET A 503 -16.51 -7.27 16.27
CA MET A 503 -15.51 -6.65 15.40
C MET A 503 -15.04 -5.28 15.90
N TYR A 504 -15.97 -4.44 16.35
CA TYR A 504 -15.66 -3.05 16.64
C TYR A 504 -15.95 -2.68 18.10
N LYS A 505 -14.99 -1.99 18.74
CA LYS A 505 -15.16 -1.24 19.96
C LYS A 505 -15.58 0.18 19.58
N THR A 506 -16.69 0.66 20.13
CA THR A 506 -17.27 1.93 19.72
C THR A 506 -17.77 2.73 20.93
N ALA A 507 -18.05 4.00 20.72
CA ALA A 507 -18.83 4.87 21.61
C ALA A 507 -19.71 5.78 20.74
N LEU A 508 -20.62 5.15 20.00
CA LEU A 508 -21.44 5.82 18.99
C LEU A 508 -22.82 6.14 19.56
N LYS A 509 -23.12 7.42 19.59
CA LYS A 509 -24.39 7.94 20.08
C LYS A 509 -25.43 7.99 18.97
N VAL A 510 -26.60 7.50 19.22
CA VAL A 510 -27.79 7.72 18.39
C VAL A 510 -28.20 9.18 18.51
N SER A 511 -27.99 9.98 17.48
CA SER A 511 -28.30 11.41 17.46
C SER A 511 -29.66 11.71 16.83
N GLY A 512 -30.07 10.91 15.85
CA GLY A 512 -31.36 11.01 15.19
C GLY A 512 -32.43 10.08 15.79
N SER A 513 -33.40 9.75 14.97
CA SER A 513 -34.43 8.75 15.28
C SER A 513 -34.41 7.62 14.25
N ALA A 514 -35.19 6.57 14.50
CA ALA A 514 -35.33 5.42 13.59
C ALA A 514 -33.97 4.82 13.17
N PRO A 515 -33.12 4.37 14.11
CA PRO A 515 -31.83 3.77 13.77
C PRO A 515 -32.02 2.50 12.93
N TYR A 516 -31.13 2.30 11.96
CA TYR A 516 -31.16 1.17 11.06
C TYR A 516 -29.76 0.64 10.74
N ALA A 517 -29.70 -0.61 10.26
CA ALA A 517 -28.49 -1.19 9.70
C ALA A 517 -28.69 -1.43 8.20
N LYS A 518 -27.67 -1.11 7.38
CA LYS A 518 -27.58 -1.59 5.99
C LYS A 518 -26.49 -2.65 5.93
N VAL A 519 -26.82 -3.78 5.35
CA VAL A 519 -25.90 -4.92 5.27
C VAL A 519 -25.96 -5.52 3.88
N ALA A 520 -24.82 -5.64 3.22
CA ALA A 520 -24.70 -6.34 1.95
C ALA A 520 -23.93 -7.65 2.13
N VAL A 521 -24.53 -8.73 1.66
CA VAL A 521 -23.95 -10.08 1.76
C VAL A 521 -24.14 -10.87 0.46
N LYS A 522 -23.32 -11.88 0.31
CA LYS A 522 -23.39 -12.86 -0.79
C LYS A 522 -23.07 -14.24 -0.25
N ASN A 523 -23.74 -15.27 -0.76
CA ASN A 523 -23.36 -16.63 -0.44
C ASN A 523 -21.95 -16.94 -0.97
N GLY A 524 -21.08 -17.48 -0.14
CA GLY A 524 -19.68 -17.76 -0.48
C GLY A 524 -19.42 -19.20 -0.98
N LYS A 525 -20.48 -19.97 -1.22
CA LYS A 525 -20.42 -21.35 -1.71
C LYS A 525 -21.56 -21.66 -2.68
N GLU A 526 -21.48 -22.78 -3.38
CA GLU A 526 -22.63 -23.30 -4.12
C GLU A 526 -23.72 -23.80 -3.16
N GLY A 527 -24.98 -23.59 -3.51
CA GLY A 527 -26.13 -23.93 -2.66
C GLY A 527 -26.34 -22.89 -1.55
N LYS A 528 -27.23 -23.21 -0.61
CA LYS A 528 -27.58 -22.33 0.51
C LYS A 528 -26.71 -22.61 1.74
N ASN A 529 -26.45 -21.57 2.54
CA ASN A 529 -26.04 -21.73 3.93
C ASN A 529 -27.28 -22.08 4.77
N ALA A 530 -27.26 -23.18 5.50
CA ALA A 530 -28.32 -23.55 6.44
C ALA A 530 -28.17 -22.77 7.75
N SER A 531 -28.24 -21.45 7.67
CA SER A 531 -27.98 -20.51 8.75
C SER A 531 -28.68 -19.18 8.55
N SER A 532 -28.83 -18.46 9.64
CA SER A 532 -29.29 -17.06 9.65
C SER A 532 -28.22 -16.13 10.18
N LEU A 533 -28.06 -14.99 9.53
CA LEU A 533 -27.17 -13.91 9.92
C LEU A 533 -27.93 -12.84 10.72
N TYR A 534 -27.25 -12.28 11.71
CA TYR A 534 -27.71 -11.15 12.51
C TYR A 534 -26.62 -10.11 12.62
N VAL A 535 -26.98 -8.82 12.58
CA VAL A 535 -26.13 -7.78 13.14
C VAL A 535 -26.36 -7.76 14.64
N ILE A 536 -25.29 -7.71 15.41
CA ILE A 536 -25.37 -7.62 16.87
C ILE A 536 -24.75 -6.31 17.34
N LEU A 537 -25.48 -5.63 18.22
CA LEU A 537 -25.06 -4.37 18.82
C LEU A 537 -25.15 -4.48 20.34
N ARG A 538 -24.20 -3.86 21.04
CA ARG A 538 -24.28 -3.77 22.50
C ARG A 538 -24.42 -2.31 22.90
N LYS A 539 -25.36 -2.04 23.80
CA LYS A 539 -25.58 -0.72 24.37
C LYS A 539 -24.63 -0.53 25.54
N GLN A 540 -24.02 0.63 25.64
CA GLN A 540 -23.14 0.98 26.74
C GLN A 540 -23.84 0.81 28.10
N GLY A 541 -23.15 0.17 29.05
CA GLY A 541 -23.68 -0.15 30.36
C GLY A 541 -24.65 -1.34 30.39
N SER A 542 -24.82 -2.06 29.27
CA SER A 542 -25.64 -3.28 29.19
C SER A 542 -24.76 -4.49 28.84
N ASN A 543 -25.09 -5.65 29.43
CA ASN A 543 -24.53 -6.93 29.00
C ASN A 543 -25.41 -7.64 27.97
N GLN A 544 -26.54 -7.04 27.60
CA GLN A 544 -27.48 -7.59 26.62
C GLN A 544 -27.12 -7.12 25.20
N TRP A 545 -27.17 -8.06 24.27
CA TRP A 545 -26.98 -7.79 22.87
C TRP A 545 -28.33 -7.56 22.17
N ILE A 546 -28.39 -6.54 21.35
CA ILE A 546 -29.49 -6.30 20.43
C ILE A 546 -29.20 -7.14 19.19
N GLU A 547 -30.11 -8.07 18.86
CA GLU A 547 -30.02 -8.88 17.63
C GLU A 547 -30.90 -8.24 16.55
N VAL A 548 -30.29 -7.90 15.41
CA VAL A 548 -31.00 -7.35 14.24
C VAL A 548 -30.95 -8.41 13.15
N PRO A 549 -32.06 -9.11 12.88
CA PRO A 549 -32.05 -10.25 11.97
C PRO A 549 -31.91 -9.80 10.52
N TYR A 550 -30.86 -10.27 9.86
CA TYR A 550 -30.75 -10.24 8.38
C TYR A 550 -31.56 -11.37 7.76
N GLY A 551 -31.52 -12.54 8.39
CA GLY A 551 -32.14 -13.76 7.93
C GLY A 551 -31.19 -14.68 7.15
N ASP A 552 -31.80 -15.57 6.37
CA ASP A 552 -31.07 -16.55 5.58
C ASP A 552 -30.44 -15.92 4.35
N VAL A 553 -29.25 -16.38 3.98
CA VAL A 553 -28.53 -15.96 2.77
C VAL A 553 -28.38 -17.14 1.85
N SER A 554 -28.97 -17.04 0.66
CA SER A 554 -28.97 -18.13 -0.33
C SER A 554 -28.57 -17.68 -1.74
N GLY A 555 -28.43 -16.36 -1.98
CA GLY A 555 -28.17 -15.81 -3.31
C GLY A 555 -26.70 -15.89 -3.70
N ALA A 556 -26.42 -16.27 -4.96
CA ALA A 556 -25.10 -16.20 -5.57
C ALA A 556 -24.69 -14.77 -5.98
N THR A 557 -25.60 -13.80 -5.83
CA THR A 557 -25.36 -12.38 -6.09
C THR A 557 -25.42 -11.58 -4.79
N TRP A 558 -24.80 -10.42 -4.79
CA TRP A 558 -24.86 -9.49 -3.66
C TRP A 558 -26.29 -9.01 -3.42
N GLU A 559 -26.72 -9.05 -2.15
CA GLU A 559 -28.01 -8.56 -1.68
C GLU A 559 -27.79 -7.58 -0.52
N GLU A 560 -28.25 -6.34 -0.68
CA GLU A 560 -28.27 -5.33 0.39
C GLU A 560 -29.66 -5.25 1.03
N LYS A 561 -29.73 -5.29 2.35
CA LYS A 561 -30.95 -5.05 3.12
C LYS A 561 -30.77 -3.87 4.07
N THR A 562 -31.84 -3.08 4.21
CA THR A 562 -32.00 -2.10 5.29
C THR A 562 -32.86 -2.72 6.38
N LEU A 563 -32.31 -2.79 7.59
CA LEU A 563 -32.88 -3.47 8.76
C LEU A 563 -33.17 -2.44 9.83
N GLU A 564 -34.40 -2.38 10.33
CA GLU A 564 -34.75 -1.55 11.49
C GLU A 564 -34.06 -2.08 12.76
N ILE A 565 -33.51 -1.19 13.56
CA ILE A 565 -32.88 -1.55 14.82
C ILE A 565 -33.85 -1.23 15.97
N ALA A 566 -34.61 -2.24 16.39
CA ALA A 566 -35.40 -2.14 17.62
C ALA A 566 -34.49 -2.17 18.85
N GLY A 567 -34.86 -1.40 19.88
CA GLY A 567 -34.13 -1.39 21.17
C GLY A 567 -33.07 -0.31 21.31
N LEU A 568 -32.86 0.53 20.29
CA LEU A 568 -32.07 1.76 20.39
C LEU A 568 -32.98 2.99 20.31
N SER A 569 -32.66 3.97 21.14
CA SER A 569 -33.36 5.26 21.18
C SER A 569 -32.35 6.42 21.11
N THR A 570 -32.81 7.60 20.79
CA THR A 570 -31.99 8.82 20.80
C THR A 570 -31.26 8.96 22.14
N ASN A 571 -29.99 9.27 22.08
CA ASN A 571 -29.00 9.35 23.15
C ASN A 571 -28.46 8.00 23.67
N ASP A 572 -28.94 6.86 23.24
CA ASP A 572 -28.27 5.61 23.53
C ASP A 572 -26.87 5.59 22.86
N VAL A 573 -25.94 4.92 23.51
CA VAL A 573 -24.57 4.77 23.00
C VAL A 573 -24.29 3.30 22.70
N ILE A 574 -23.86 3.02 21.50
CA ILE A 574 -23.44 1.69 21.06
C ILE A 574 -21.96 1.53 21.39
N ASP A 575 -21.60 0.53 22.19
CA ASP A 575 -20.24 0.26 22.61
C ASP A 575 -19.57 -0.94 21.89
N ARG A 576 -20.35 -1.79 21.21
CA ARG A 576 -19.86 -2.90 20.39
C ARG A 576 -20.73 -3.11 19.17
N ILE A 577 -20.08 -3.46 18.06
CA ILE A 577 -20.71 -3.86 16.80
C ILE A 577 -20.10 -5.18 16.34
N GLY A 578 -20.94 -6.10 15.91
CA GLY A 578 -20.51 -7.40 15.40
C GLY A 578 -21.57 -8.09 14.54
N LEU A 579 -21.28 -9.33 14.19
CA LEU A 579 -22.18 -10.23 13.48
C LEU A 579 -22.41 -11.49 14.33
N ARG A 580 -23.57 -12.12 14.16
CA ARG A 580 -23.89 -13.43 14.74
C ARG A 580 -24.39 -14.37 13.68
N VAL A 581 -23.84 -15.57 13.67
CA VAL A 581 -24.26 -16.66 12.76
C VAL A 581 -24.90 -17.74 13.62
N LYS A 582 -26.16 -18.10 13.30
CA LYS A 582 -26.86 -19.23 13.93
C LYS A 582 -27.32 -20.19 12.84
N GLY A 583 -27.11 -21.47 12.99
CA GLY A 583 -27.54 -22.43 11.99
C GLY A 583 -27.15 -23.86 12.28
N ASN A 584 -27.15 -24.66 11.24
CA ASN A 584 -26.71 -26.06 11.30
C ASN A 584 -26.07 -26.39 9.94
N ASP A 585 -24.88 -25.88 9.70
CA ASP A 585 -24.17 -25.99 8.41
C ASP A 585 -22.67 -26.18 8.67
N ASP A 586 -22.17 -27.39 8.46
CA ASP A 586 -20.77 -27.73 8.71
C ASP A 586 -19.81 -27.17 7.63
N ASN A 587 -20.33 -26.68 6.52
CA ASN A 587 -19.56 -26.06 5.45
C ASN A 587 -20.07 -24.63 5.17
N TYR A 588 -20.12 -23.82 6.22
CA TYR A 588 -20.57 -22.44 6.12
C TYR A 588 -19.59 -21.57 5.33
N SER A 589 -20.09 -20.75 4.44
CA SER A 589 -19.30 -19.74 3.73
C SER A 589 -20.14 -18.54 3.34
N LEU A 590 -19.80 -17.36 3.82
CA LEU A 590 -20.51 -16.11 3.58
C LEU A 590 -19.53 -14.98 3.27
N LEU A 591 -19.88 -14.14 2.30
CA LEU A 591 -19.19 -12.87 2.04
C LEU A 591 -20.03 -11.72 2.62
N VAL A 592 -19.38 -10.81 3.36
CA VAL A 592 -19.99 -9.60 3.91
C VAL A 592 -19.25 -8.40 3.31
N GLY A 593 -19.93 -7.62 2.49
CA GLY A 593 -19.35 -6.53 1.72
C GLY A 593 -19.76 -5.13 2.17
N LYS A 594 -20.72 -5.02 3.09
CA LYS A 594 -21.11 -3.76 3.72
C LYS A 594 -21.72 -3.99 5.09
N LEU A 595 -21.36 -3.15 6.03
CA LEU A 595 -22.03 -3.01 7.33
C LEU A 595 -22.09 -1.52 7.67
N GLU A 596 -23.28 -0.97 7.74
CA GLU A 596 -23.54 0.42 8.12
C GLU A 596 -24.57 0.46 9.23
N ILE A 597 -24.30 1.26 10.26
CA ILE A 597 -25.27 1.59 11.32
C ILE A 597 -25.52 3.09 11.25
N ASN A 598 -26.75 3.48 11.05
CA ASN A 598 -27.12 4.87 10.78
C ASN A 598 -28.44 5.24 11.47
N ASP A 599 -28.79 6.50 11.44
CA ASP A 599 -30.08 7.05 11.88
C ASP A 599 -30.59 8.09 10.85
N ASN A 600 -31.67 8.79 11.13
CA ASN A 600 -32.21 9.77 10.20
C ASN A 600 -31.60 11.18 10.31
N SER A 601 -30.53 11.36 11.10
CA SER A 601 -29.79 12.63 11.13
C SER A 601 -29.12 12.90 9.78
N THR A 602 -29.06 14.17 9.38
CA THR A 602 -28.47 14.59 8.11
C THR A 602 -27.49 15.72 8.30
N VAL A 603 -26.42 15.71 7.49
CA VAL A 603 -25.38 16.73 7.48
C VAL A 603 -25.02 17.04 6.03
N THR A 604 -24.94 18.31 5.65
CA THR A 604 -24.60 18.71 4.27
C THR A 604 -23.08 18.86 4.14
N PRO A 605 -22.45 18.18 3.17
CA PRO A 605 -21.01 18.33 2.91
C PRO A 605 -20.74 19.61 2.11
N ALA A 606 -19.50 20.09 2.18
CA ALA A 606 -19.02 21.12 1.29
C ALA A 606 -18.93 20.59 -0.16
N ASN A 607 -19.07 21.48 -1.14
CA ASN A 607 -18.95 21.12 -2.55
C ASN A 607 -17.52 20.93 -2.98
N VAL A 608 -17.31 19.97 -3.86
CA VAL A 608 -16.09 19.80 -4.67
C VAL A 608 -16.02 20.89 -5.73
N ARG A 609 -14.81 21.31 -6.09
CA ARG A 609 -14.55 22.27 -7.15
C ARG A 609 -13.19 21.98 -7.82
N ASP A 610 -12.99 22.55 -8.98
CA ASP A 610 -11.72 22.55 -9.70
C ASP A 610 -11.17 21.12 -9.92
N VAL A 611 -12.04 20.20 -10.32
CA VAL A 611 -11.63 18.82 -10.65
C VAL A 611 -10.71 18.85 -11.86
N MET A 612 -9.55 18.22 -11.72
CA MET A 612 -8.54 18.05 -12.76
C MET A 612 -8.34 16.59 -13.07
N VAL A 613 -8.28 16.26 -14.35
CA VAL A 613 -8.07 14.89 -14.84
C VAL A 613 -6.81 14.86 -15.71
N GLU A 614 -5.81 14.12 -15.26
CA GLU A 614 -4.58 13.90 -15.98
C GLU A 614 -4.56 12.48 -16.54
N VAL A 615 -4.79 12.33 -17.84
CA VAL A 615 -4.76 11.02 -18.49
C VAL A 615 -3.31 10.55 -18.59
N LYS A 616 -3.00 9.44 -17.95
CA LYS A 616 -1.65 8.82 -17.93
C LYS A 616 -1.52 7.71 -18.96
N GLU A 617 -2.59 6.94 -19.10
CA GLU A 617 -2.68 5.83 -20.05
C GLU A 617 -3.99 5.94 -20.82
N GLU A 618 -3.97 5.56 -22.09
CA GLU A 618 -5.18 5.43 -22.90
C GLU A 618 -4.99 4.32 -23.93
N THR A 619 -6.02 3.52 -24.06
CA THR A 619 -6.13 2.47 -25.06
C THR A 619 -7.42 2.63 -25.85
N LYS A 620 -7.68 1.73 -26.82
CA LYS A 620 -8.95 1.72 -27.51
C LYS A 620 -10.13 1.41 -26.58
N THR A 621 -9.88 0.67 -25.50
CA THR A 621 -10.93 0.11 -24.63
C THR A 621 -10.94 0.65 -23.21
N SER A 622 -9.92 1.39 -22.80
CA SER A 622 -9.81 1.90 -21.43
C SER A 622 -8.91 3.13 -21.33
N MET A 623 -8.92 3.77 -20.17
CA MET A 623 -7.95 4.79 -19.78
C MET A 623 -7.57 4.69 -18.31
N GLY A 624 -6.37 5.18 -17.97
CA GLY A 624 -5.93 5.44 -16.60
C GLY A 624 -5.75 6.93 -16.37
N ALA A 625 -6.24 7.43 -15.24
CA ALA A 625 -6.24 8.84 -14.95
C ALA A 625 -5.85 9.17 -13.51
N LYS A 626 -4.99 10.16 -13.35
CA LYS A 626 -4.71 10.86 -12.11
C LYS A 626 -5.73 11.97 -11.96
N ILE A 627 -6.47 11.97 -10.86
CA ILE A 627 -7.60 12.85 -10.61
C ILE A 627 -7.36 13.57 -9.30
N TYR A 628 -7.51 14.89 -9.28
CA TYR A 628 -7.37 15.70 -8.09
C TYR A 628 -8.31 16.91 -8.14
N TRP A 629 -8.64 17.46 -6.99
CA TRP A 629 -9.64 18.49 -6.84
C TRP A 629 -9.39 19.37 -5.62
N ASP A 630 -10.16 20.41 -5.50
CA ASP A 630 -10.30 21.22 -4.30
C ASP A 630 -11.71 21.10 -3.71
N VAL A 631 -11.85 21.54 -2.48
CA VAL A 631 -13.13 21.67 -1.77
C VAL A 631 -13.38 23.13 -1.47
N ASN A 632 -14.64 23.57 -1.48
CA ASN A 632 -14.99 24.92 -1.08
C ASN A 632 -14.47 25.20 0.34
N ALA A 633 -13.76 26.32 0.50
CA ALA A 633 -13.19 26.70 1.78
C ALA A 633 -14.29 26.84 2.85
N VAL A 634 -14.06 26.24 4.01
CA VAL A 634 -14.88 26.41 5.20
C VAL A 634 -14.22 27.46 6.08
N ALA A 635 -15.02 28.39 6.61
CA ALA A 635 -14.52 29.43 7.51
C ALA A 635 -14.16 28.82 8.87
N THR A 636 -12.93 28.34 9.01
CA THR A 636 -12.37 27.79 10.26
C THR A 636 -11.12 28.58 10.66
N THR A 637 -10.73 28.49 11.91
CA THR A 637 -9.46 29.04 12.41
C THR A 637 -8.25 28.41 11.70
N ARG A 638 -8.39 27.18 11.18
CA ARG A 638 -7.33 26.46 10.45
C ARG A 638 -7.27 26.80 8.97
N ALA A 639 -8.34 27.34 8.39
CA ALA A 639 -8.30 27.87 7.02
C ALA A 639 -7.22 28.97 6.86
N ALA A 640 -6.91 29.70 7.92
CA ALA A 640 -5.78 30.63 7.96
C ALA A 640 -4.42 29.94 7.77
N TRP A 641 -4.33 28.63 7.95
CA TRP A 641 -3.14 27.82 7.72
C TRP A 641 -3.10 27.17 6.33
N GLY A 642 -4.08 27.46 5.49
CA GLY A 642 -4.18 26.87 4.14
C GLY A 642 -4.55 25.38 4.13
N LEU A 643 -4.91 24.79 5.28
CA LEU A 643 -5.34 23.41 5.40
C LEU A 643 -6.79 23.35 5.88
N VAL A 644 -7.65 22.74 5.06
CA VAL A 644 -9.02 22.38 5.41
C VAL A 644 -9.06 20.89 5.67
N TYR A 645 -9.60 20.49 6.82
CA TYR A 645 -9.81 19.08 7.12
C TYR A 645 -11.20 18.61 6.65
N ASN A 646 -11.30 17.35 6.25
CA ASN A 646 -12.54 16.75 5.77
C ASN A 646 -13.67 16.87 6.80
N ASP A 647 -13.39 16.66 8.10
CA ASP A 647 -14.38 16.77 9.17
C ASP A 647 -14.93 18.19 9.32
N GLU A 648 -14.14 19.22 9.06
CA GLU A 648 -14.56 20.62 9.06
C GLU A 648 -15.48 20.94 7.87
N ALA A 649 -15.30 20.22 6.77
CA ALA A 649 -16.13 20.33 5.56
C ALA A 649 -17.33 19.36 5.58
N ASN A 650 -17.56 18.65 6.68
CA ASN A 650 -18.57 17.59 6.81
C ASN A 650 -18.41 16.47 5.77
N ILE A 651 -17.19 16.15 5.37
CA ILE A 651 -16.89 15.14 4.35
C ILE A 651 -16.32 13.90 5.04
N ASP A 652 -16.86 12.72 4.70
CA ASP A 652 -16.28 11.43 5.07
C ASP A 652 -15.29 10.95 4.00
N HIS A 653 -15.73 10.95 2.75
CA HIS A 653 -14.93 10.55 1.59
C HIS A 653 -15.46 11.19 0.31
N PHE A 654 -14.76 10.96 -0.79
CA PHE A 654 -15.15 11.35 -2.14
C PHE A 654 -15.43 10.12 -2.97
N GLU A 655 -16.45 10.18 -3.82
CA GLU A 655 -16.73 9.20 -4.86
C GLU A 655 -16.24 9.71 -6.20
N ILE A 656 -15.54 8.85 -6.93
CA ILE A 656 -15.06 9.10 -8.28
C ILE A 656 -16.03 8.41 -9.23
N LEU A 657 -16.58 9.18 -10.15
CA LEU A 657 -17.69 8.77 -11.00
C LEU A 657 -17.28 8.82 -12.48
N TYR A 658 -17.85 7.92 -13.26
CA TYR A 658 -17.72 7.86 -14.71
C TYR A 658 -19.08 7.86 -15.38
N LYS A 659 -19.19 8.53 -16.52
CA LYS A 659 -20.29 8.38 -17.46
C LYS A 659 -19.81 8.52 -18.91
N ASN A 660 -20.51 7.88 -19.83
CA ASN A 660 -20.28 8.00 -21.27
C ASN A 660 -21.22 9.06 -21.87
N GLY A 661 -20.67 10.21 -22.27
CA GLY A 661 -21.43 11.34 -22.76
C GLY A 661 -22.26 12.05 -21.67
N ASP A 662 -22.90 13.15 -22.04
CA ASP A 662 -23.66 14.00 -21.12
C ASP A 662 -24.77 13.28 -20.37
N ASN A 663 -25.48 12.38 -21.04
CA ASN A 663 -26.62 11.66 -20.52
C ASN A 663 -26.31 10.18 -20.22
N GLY A 664 -25.03 9.82 -20.18
CA GLY A 664 -24.60 8.46 -19.89
C GLY A 664 -24.97 8.02 -18.48
N ARG A 665 -25.15 6.71 -18.30
CA ARG A 665 -25.34 6.12 -16.99
C ARG A 665 -24.09 6.37 -16.13
N VAL A 666 -24.31 6.82 -14.91
CA VAL A 666 -23.25 7.06 -13.95
C VAL A 666 -22.85 5.77 -13.27
N SER A 667 -21.56 5.52 -13.14
CA SER A 667 -21.00 4.45 -12.30
C SER A 667 -19.92 4.99 -11.40
N GLU A 668 -19.77 4.42 -10.21
CA GLU A 668 -18.64 4.69 -9.31
C GLU A 668 -17.45 3.85 -9.74
N ILE A 669 -16.31 4.50 -9.97
CA ILE A 669 -15.06 3.87 -10.42
C ILE A 669 -13.96 3.92 -9.37
N GLY A 670 -14.20 4.56 -8.25
CA GLY A 670 -13.25 4.70 -7.14
C GLY A 670 -13.81 5.57 -6.02
N ARG A 671 -13.18 5.53 -4.86
CA ARG A 671 -13.44 6.43 -3.73
C ARG A 671 -12.17 6.66 -2.94
N THR A 672 -12.11 7.73 -2.16
CA THR A 672 -10.96 8.04 -1.31
C THR A 672 -11.32 9.12 -0.28
N SER A 673 -10.63 9.12 0.86
CA SER A 673 -10.64 10.25 1.81
C SER A 673 -9.72 11.39 1.40
N SER A 674 -8.75 11.11 0.52
CA SER A 674 -7.79 12.10 0.00
C SER A 674 -8.44 12.98 -1.06
N TRP A 675 -7.84 14.15 -1.34
CA TRP A 675 -8.30 15.06 -2.39
C TRP A 675 -7.70 14.74 -3.78
N SER A 676 -7.24 13.53 -3.91
CA SER A 676 -6.65 13.01 -5.14
C SER A 676 -6.75 11.50 -5.17
N THR A 677 -6.74 10.93 -6.37
CA THR A 677 -6.66 9.50 -6.58
C THR A 677 -6.10 9.19 -7.96
N TYR A 678 -5.67 7.95 -8.15
CA TYR A 678 -5.44 7.39 -9.47
C TYR A 678 -6.44 6.27 -9.72
N VAL A 679 -7.09 6.28 -10.88
CA VAL A 679 -7.98 5.20 -11.29
C VAL A 679 -7.43 4.62 -12.58
N GLY A 680 -7.00 3.36 -12.53
CA GLY A 680 -6.53 2.63 -13.70
C GLY A 680 -7.64 1.84 -14.37
N ASN A 681 -7.48 1.57 -15.65
CA ASN A 681 -8.36 0.72 -16.43
C ASN A 681 -9.86 1.10 -16.31
N ILE A 682 -10.14 2.40 -16.49
CA ILE A 682 -11.51 2.90 -16.64
C ILE A 682 -12.04 2.37 -17.97
N MET A 683 -12.96 1.43 -17.94
CA MET A 683 -13.42 0.68 -19.12
C MET A 683 -14.36 1.50 -19.98
N PHE A 684 -14.13 1.49 -21.29
CA PHE A 684 -15.03 2.06 -22.29
C PHE A 684 -16.02 1.01 -22.81
N GLU A 685 -17.22 1.42 -23.12
CA GLU A 685 -18.21 0.57 -23.77
C GLU A 685 -17.91 0.38 -25.26
N SER A 686 -17.29 1.38 -25.88
CA SER A 686 -16.89 1.37 -27.28
C SER A 686 -15.78 2.37 -27.59
N ALA A 687 -15.19 2.23 -28.75
CA ALA A 687 -14.22 3.21 -29.25
C ALA A 687 -14.80 4.62 -29.45
N ALA A 688 -16.13 4.75 -29.52
CA ALA A 688 -16.83 6.03 -29.68
C ALA A 688 -17.20 6.70 -28.35
N ASP A 689 -16.82 6.11 -27.19
CA ASP A 689 -17.15 6.65 -25.88
C ASP A 689 -16.59 8.07 -25.72
N GLN A 690 -17.38 8.89 -25.05
CA GLN A 690 -17.03 10.25 -24.64
C GLN A 690 -16.95 10.27 -23.11
N PRO A 691 -15.79 9.98 -22.51
CA PRO A 691 -15.66 9.83 -21.07
C PRO A 691 -15.83 11.17 -20.36
N TYR A 692 -16.64 11.15 -19.30
CA TYR A 692 -16.73 12.18 -18.29
C TYR A 692 -16.32 11.60 -16.96
N ILE A 693 -15.43 12.29 -16.26
CA ILE A 693 -15.05 11.98 -14.89
C ILE A 693 -15.70 13.00 -13.96
N GLY A 694 -16.34 12.51 -12.93
CA GLY A 694 -16.98 13.32 -11.91
C GLY A 694 -16.43 13.04 -10.52
N VAL A 695 -16.42 14.04 -9.67
CA VAL A 695 -16.10 13.90 -8.24
C VAL A 695 -17.19 14.55 -7.43
N ARG A 696 -17.64 13.85 -6.38
CA ARG A 696 -18.54 14.39 -5.38
C ARG A 696 -18.11 14.02 -3.97
N ALA A 697 -18.42 14.86 -3.00
CA ALA A 697 -18.21 14.55 -1.60
C ALA A 697 -19.41 13.80 -1.02
N VAL A 698 -19.11 12.79 -0.21
CA VAL A 698 -20.08 12.09 0.65
C VAL A 698 -19.96 12.65 2.06
N SER A 699 -21.09 13.03 2.63
CA SER A 699 -21.12 13.61 3.96
C SER A 699 -20.74 12.62 5.05
N THR A 700 -20.36 13.15 6.21
CA THR A 700 -20.18 12.39 7.45
C THR A 700 -21.43 11.64 7.93
N ASP A 701 -22.61 11.88 7.35
CA ASP A 701 -23.83 11.08 7.56
C ASP A 701 -23.95 9.86 6.63
N LEU A 702 -22.99 9.66 5.70
CA LEU A 702 -22.89 8.57 4.71
C LEU A 702 -24.08 8.47 3.72
N LYS A 703 -24.93 9.50 3.58
CA LYS A 703 -26.13 9.47 2.74
C LYS A 703 -26.49 10.80 2.08
N THR A 704 -25.80 11.89 2.47
CA THR A 704 -25.96 13.21 1.83
C THR A 704 -24.74 13.50 0.98
N TYR A 705 -24.95 14.04 -0.20
CA TYR A 705 -23.93 14.23 -1.21
C TYR A 705 -23.81 15.70 -1.61
N SER A 706 -22.62 16.12 -1.98
CA SER A 706 -22.41 17.38 -2.68
C SER A 706 -22.92 17.30 -4.13
N ALA A 707 -23.01 18.45 -4.80
CA ALA A 707 -23.06 18.44 -6.26
C ALA A 707 -21.84 17.72 -6.84
N THR A 708 -22.04 17.02 -7.97
CA THR A 708 -20.93 16.39 -8.71
C THR A 708 -20.30 17.41 -9.63
N GLU A 709 -18.98 17.57 -9.53
CA GLU A 709 -18.19 18.35 -10.49
C GLU A 709 -17.72 17.41 -11.60
N TRP A 710 -18.15 17.67 -12.85
CA TRP A 710 -17.86 16.84 -14.01
C TRP A 710 -16.84 17.46 -14.94
N VAL A 711 -15.92 16.65 -15.46
CA VAL A 711 -14.94 17.01 -16.47
C VAL A 711 -15.06 16.07 -17.67
N ALA A 712 -15.26 16.65 -18.86
CA ALA A 712 -15.18 15.90 -20.11
C ALA A 712 -13.70 15.57 -20.43
N VAL A 713 -13.42 14.32 -20.71
CA VAL A 713 -12.05 13.84 -20.98
C VAL A 713 -11.92 13.51 -22.47
N PRO A 714 -11.23 14.36 -23.26
CA PRO A 714 -11.08 14.11 -24.69
C PRO A 714 -10.23 12.88 -24.93
N ARG A 715 -10.62 12.08 -25.93
CA ARG A 715 -9.91 10.88 -26.34
C ARG A 715 -8.88 11.17 -27.41
N ALA A 716 -7.76 10.45 -27.39
CA ALA A 716 -6.78 10.50 -28.45
C ALA A 716 -7.30 9.82 -29.74
N ALA A 717 -6.61 10.02 -30.86
CA ALA A 717 -6.97 9.39 -32.12
C ALA A 717 -6.86 7.87 -32.01
N GLN A 718 -7.95 7.15 -32.27
CA GLN A 718 -8.04 5.70 -32.09
C GLN A 718 -6.97 4.90 -32.84
N SER A 719 -6.54 5.39 -34.02
CA SER A 719 -5.51 4.73 -34.84
C SER A 719 -4.10 4.74 -34.20
N ALA A 720 -3.90 5.60 -33.20
CA ALA A 720 -2.62 5.74 -32.51
C ALA A 720 -2.59 5.01 -31.14
N LEU A 721 -3.73 4.43 -30.73
CA LEU A 721 -3.85 3.81 -29.42
C LEU A 721 -3.59 2.30 -29.46
N PRO A 722 -2.94 1.74 -28.44
CA PRO A 722 -2.85 0.31 -28.25
C PRO A 722 -4.22 -0.30 -27.98
N ASP A 723 -4.36 -1.58 -28.21
CA ASP A 723 -5.63 -2.28 -28.04
C ASP A 723 -6.04 -2.34 -26.57
N ARG A 724 -5.09 -2.56 -25.66
CA ARG A 724 -5.31 -2.58 -24.22
C ARG A 724 -4.08 -2.06 -23.46
N ALA A 725 -4.24 -1.65 -22.19
CA ALA A 725 -3.15 -1.27 -21.30
C ALA A 725 -2.41 -2.49 -20.76
N ASP A 726 -1.11 -2.34 -20.52
CA ASP A 726 -0.35 -3.26 -19.68
C ASP A 726 -0.54 -2.83 -18.22
N ASN A 727 -1.51 -3.44 -17.54
CA ASN A 727 -1.86 -3.13 -16.15
C ASN A 727 -1.13 -4.04 -15.14
N GLY A 728 -0.01 -4.67 -15.54
CA GLY A 728 0.61 -5.78 -14.84
C GLY A 728 0.94 -5.54 -13.38
N ASN A 729 0.27 -6.27 -12.51
CA ASN A 729 0.61 -6.46 -11.10
C ASN A 729 1.29 -7.80 -10.86
N TYR A 730 2.25 -8.13 -11.69
CA TYR A 730 2.89 -9.45 -11.73
C TYR A 730 3.63 -9.84 -10.46
N GLY A 731 3.58 -9.02 -9.44
CA GLY A 731 4.22 -9.25 -8.16
C GLY A 731 5.74 -9.15 -8.24
N GLU A 732 6.35 -8.87 -7.09
CA GLU A 732 7.80 -8.85 -6.96
C GLU A 732 8.38 -10.25 -7.13
N SER A 733 9.53 -10.35 -7.78
CA SER A 733 10.32 -11.56 -7.88
C SER A 733 11.77 -11.24 -7.58
N CYS A 734 12.36 -11.88 -6.58
CA CYS A 734 13.74 -11.64 -6.18
C CYS A 734 14.38 -12.87 -5.56
N MET A 735 15.69 -12.84 -5.38
CA MET A 735 16.39 -13.89 -4.67
C MET A 735 16.31 -13.65 -3.15
N ASP A 736 16.03 -14.72 -2.39
CA ASP A 736 16.14 -14.67 -0.92
C ASP A 736 17.60 -14.32 -0.51
N PRO A 737 17.83 -13.13 0.07
CA PRO A 737 19.18 -12.71 0.47
C PRO A 737 19.77 -13.56 1.61
N ALA A 738 18.91 -14.26 2.35
CA ALA A 738 19.31 -15.09 3.49
C ALA A 738 19.55 -16.56 3.12
N CYS A 739 19.29 -16.97 1.87
CA CYS A 739 19.51 -18.36 1.47
C CYS A 739 21.00 -18.73 1.53
N GLU A 740 21.28 -19.96 1.93
CA GLU A 740 22.64 -20.49 1.98
C GLU A 740 23.30 -20.42 0.59
N GLY A 741 24.47 -19.81 0.51
CA GLY A 741 25.19 -19.63 -0.75
C GLY A 741 24.72 -18.46 -1.62
N ALA A 742 23.89 -17.56 -1.09
CA ALA A 742 23.41 -16.37 -1.81
C ALA A 742 24.52 -15.53 -2.44
N ALA A 743 25.66 -15.36 -1.77
CA ALA A 743 26.80 -14.61 -2.30
C ALA A 743 27.35 -15.21 -3.60
N ILE A 744 27.49 -16.54 -3.65
CA ILE A 744 27.94 -17.25 -4.88
C ILE A 744 26.89 -17.11 -5.97
N ALA A 745 25.61 -17.23 -5.61
CA ALA A 745 24.52 -17.10 -6.57
C ALA A 745 24.50 -15.71 -7.23
N ARG A 746 24.70 -14.65 -6.47
CA ARG A 746 24.76 -13.27 -6.99
C ARG A 746 25.87 -13.05 -8.01
N GLU A 747 27.02 -13.70 -7.83
CA GLU A 747 28.17 -13.53 -8.72
C GLU A 747 28.12 -14.43 -9.95
N GLN A 748 27.50 -15.60 -9.86
CA GLN A 748 27.69 -16.66 -10.84
C GLN A 748 26.40 -17.16 -11.49
N ARG A 749 25.24 -17.02 -10.82
CA ARG A 749 23.97 -17.58 -11.28
C ARG A 749 23.07 -16.50 -11.85
N TYR A 750 23.26 -16.19 -13.10
CA TYR A 750 22.38 -15.29 -13.84
C TYR A 750 22.19 -15.76 -15.28
N VAL A 751 21.12 -15.32 -15.92
CA VAL A 751 20.81 -15.60 -17.32
C VAL A 751 21.68 -14.72 -18.21
N THR A 752 22.47 -15.34 -19.06
CA THR A 752 23.37 -14.63 -19.99
C THR A 752 22.74 -14.34 -21.32
N SER A 753 21.77 -15.14 -21.77
CA SER A 753 20.98 -14.82 -22.95
C SER A 753 19.63 -15.53 -22.96
N VAL A 754 18.65 -14.85 -23.54
CA VAL A 754 17.36 -15.41 -23.93
C VAL A 754 17.12 -15.06 -25.38
N THR A 755 16.95 -16.08 -26.21
CA THR A 755 16.66 -15.89 -27.65
C THR A 755 15.44 -16.71 -28.03
N THR A 756 14.63 -16.20 -28.97
CA THR A 756 13.49 -16.94 -29.50
C THR A 756 13.56 -17.07 -31.00
N THR A 757 12.82 -18.03 -31.52
CA THR A 757 12.53 -18.19 -32.94
C THR A 757 11.08 -18.61 -33.11
N GLY A 758 10.51 -18.32 -34.27
CA GLY A 758 9.12 -18.66 -34.57
C GLY A 758 8.10 -17.61 -34.18
N ALA A 759 8.48 -16.57 -33.43
CA ALA A 759 7.62 -15.45 -33.13
C ALA A 759 7.52 -14.45 -34.30
N THR A 760 6.54 -13.55 -34.27
CA THR A 760 6.42 -12.45 -35.23
C THR A 760 7.59 -11.47 -35.07
N GLU A 761 7.92 -11.13 -33.82
CA GLU A 761 9.17 -10.46 -33.42
C GLU A 761 9.82 -11.27 -32.31
N ASN A 762 11.08 -11.64 -32.49
CA ASN A 762 11.78 -12.55 -31.58
C ASN A 762 12.59 -11.80 -30.55
N LEU A 763 12.65 -12.34 -29.33
CA LEU A 763 13.58 -11.89 -28.29
C LEU A 763 15.03 -12.15 -28.71
N ASN A 764 15.88 -11.19 -28.35
CA ASN A 764 17.33 -11.31 -28.46
C ASN A 764 17.95 -10.54 -27.27
N TYR A 765 17.90 -11.15 -26.10
CA TYR A 765 18.43 -10.58 -24.87
C TYR A 765 19.78 -11.16 -24.54
N SER A 766 20.69 -10.32 -24.02
CA SER A 766 21.98 -10.77 -23.50
C SER A 766 22.42 -9.94 -22.30
N ALA A 767 22.98 -10.61 -21.28
CA ALA A 767 23.59 -9.97 -20.13
C ALA A 767 25.05 -10.42 -19.96
N THR A 768 25.90 -9.49 -19.56
CA THR A 768 27.34 -9.73 -19.35
C THR A 768 27.71 -9.93 -17.87
N GLY A 769 26.76 -9.73 -16.97
CA GLY A 769 26.95 -9.85 -15.52
C GLY A 769 25.62 -10.00 -14.78
N PRO A 770 25.67 -10.27 -13.48
CA PRO A 770 24.50 -10.30 -12.62
C PRO A 770 23.89 -8.89 -12.47
N VAL A 771 22.67 -8.83 -11.96
CA VAL A 771 22.00 -7.57 -11.63
C VAL A 771 22.76 -6.86 -10.50
N ALA A 772 23.04 -5.57 -10.71
CA ALA A 772 23.96 -4.82 -9.84
C ALA A 772 23.43 -4.61 -8.41
N ASP A 773 22.10 -4.58 -8.23
CA ASP A 773 21.45 -4.36 -6.93
C ASP A 773 21.45 -5.61 -6.01
N GLY A 774 21.85 -6.75 -6.56
CA GLY A 774 21.87 -8.03 -5.84
C GLY A 774 20.51 -8.67 -5.60
N SER A 775 19.44 -8.13 -6.17
CA SER A 775 18.08 -8.72 -6.13
C SER A 775 17.97 -10.01 -6.95
N GLN A 776 18.87 -10.18 -7.92
CA GLN A 776 18.80 -11.24 -8.94
C GLN A 776 17.49 -11.19 -9.73
N TYR A 777 16.90 -10.02 -9.87
CA TYR A 777 15.78 -9.74 -10.74
C TYR A 777 16.23 -8.78 -11.84
N ALA A 778 15.97 -9.11 -13.09
CA ALA A 778 16.20 -8.24 -14.23
C ALA A 778 14.87 -7.81 -14.86
N ASP A 779 14.66 -6.50 -14.95
CA ASP A 779 13.61 -5.96 -15.79
C ASP A 779 14.17 -5.77 -17.22
N ALA A 780 13.65 -6.54 -18.15
CA ALA A 780 13.96 -6.49 -19.58
C ALA A 780 12.66 -6.31 -20.40
N THR A 781 11.70 -5.60 -19.84
CA THR A 781 10.38 -5.38 -20.48
C THR A 781 10.44 -4.51 -21.73
N ASP A 782 11.54 -3.78 -21.92
CA ASP A 782 11.88 -3.10 -23.16
C ASP A 782 12.23 -4.08 -24.32
N HIS A 783 12.58 -5.34 -24.01
CA HIS A 783 12.70 -6.43 -24.97
C HIS A 783 11.33 -7.09 -25.14
N VAL A 784 10.68 -6.82 -26.28
CA VAL A 784 9.30 -7.28 -26.51
C VAL A 784 9.28 -8.51 -27.41
N LEU A 785 8.62 -9.58 -26.92
CA LEU A 785 8.26 -10.76 -27.71
C LEU A 785 6.90 -10.52 -28.37
N LYS A 786 6.86 -10.41 -29.70
CA LYS A 786 5.59 -10.26 -30.41
C LYS A 786 5.14 -11.58 -30.99
N VAL A 787 3.98 -12.05 -30.55
CA VAL A 787 3.43 -13.36 -30.90
C VAL A 787 1.98 -13.28 -31.34
N ALA A 788 1.58 -14.18 -32.21
CA ALA A 788 0.18 -14.30 -32.58
C ALA A 788 -0.49 -15.44 -31.79
N GLN A 789 -1.82 -15.33 -31.60
CA GLN A 789 -2.64 -16.45 -31.13
C GLN A 789 -2.40 -17.69 -32.00
N GLY A 790 -2.18 -18.86 -31.35
CA GLY A 790 -1.86 -20.11 -32.03
C GLY A 790 -0.41 -20.25 -32.51
N GLN A 791 0.44 -19.26 -32.36
CA GLN A 791 1.82 -19.28 -32.82
C GLN A 791 2.70 -20.12 -31.88
N THR A 792 3.56 -20.94 -32.45
CA THR A 792 4.57 -21.72 -31.72
C THR A 792 5.91 -21.00 -31.72
N VAL A 793 6.45 -20.84 -30.52
CA VAL A 793 7.73 -20.17 -30.26
C VAL A 793 8.71 -21.16 -29.67
N THR A 794 9.94 -21.14 -30.15
CA THR A 794 11.05 -21.87 -29.54
C THR A 794 11.98 -20.87 -28.86
N MET A 795 12.23 -21.09 -27.56
CA MET A 795 13.05 -20.24 -26.69
C MET A 795 14.29 -20.99 -26.23
N ASN A 796 15.46 -20.36 -26.30
CA ASN A 796 16.71 -20.86 -25.75
C ASN A 796 17.19 -19.93 -24.64
N ILE A 797 17.52 -20.51 -23.47
CA ILE A 797 17.96 -19.79 -22.27
C ILE A 797 19.34 -20.30 -21.88
N LYS A 798 20.29 -19.39 -21.69
CA LYS A 798 21.67 -19.70 -21.26
C LYS A 798 21.99 -19.03 -19.94
N CYS A 799 22.68 -19.75 -19.06
CA CYS A 799 23.12 -19.26 -17.76
C CYS A 799 24.66 -19.11 -17.71
N ALA A 800 25.15 -18.25 -16.84
CA ALA A 800 26.56 -17.96 -16.69
C ALA A 800 27.34 -19.12 -16.05
N ASP A 801 26.87 -19.61 -14.90
CA ASP A 801 27.49 -20.72 -14.17
C ASP A 801 27.31 -22.04 -14.96
N LYS A 802 28.37 -22.79 -15.05
CA LYS A 802 28.42 -24.14 -15.66
C LYS A 802 28.79 -25.22 -14.64
N SER A 803 28.79 -24.88 -13.36
CA SER A 803 29.13 -25.79 -12.29
C SER A 803 28.10 -26.92 -12.12
N ASP A 804 28.49 -27.99 -11.42
CA ASP A 804 27.58 -29.09 -11.07
C ASP A 804 26.35 -28.63 -10.26
N GLY A 805 26.42 -27.46 -9.60
CA GLY A 805 25.30 -26.87 -8.87
C GLY A 805 24.10 -26.56 -9.75
N LEU A 806 24.30 -26.18 -11.01
CA LEU A 806 23.20 -25.83 -11.94
C LEU A 806 22.31 -27.02 -12.32
N LYS A 807 22.77 -28.24 -12.22
CA LYS A 807 21.93 -29.43 -12.49
C LYS A 807 20.79 -29.60 -11.48
N TRP A 808 20.89 -28.97 -10.32
CA TRP A 808 19.93 -29.06 -9.24
C TRP A 808 18.98 -27.85 -9.21
N CYS A 809 18.80 -27.16 -10.30
CA CYS A 809 17.94 -25.98 -10.38
C CYS A 809 16.64 -26.31 -11.14
N PHE A 810 15.57 -25.62 -10.74
CA PHE A 810 14.34 -25.50 -11.50
C PHE A 810 14.42 -24.30 -12.44
N LEU A 811 13.76 -24.42 -13.58
CA LEU A 811 13.51 -23.33 -14.50
C LEU A 811 12.07 -23.33 -14.95
N GLY A 812 11.38 -22.21 -14.83
CA GLY A 812 10.02 -22.03 -15.34
C GLY A 812 9.85 -20.74 -16.10
N GLY A 813 8.85 -20.72 -16.98
CA GLY A 813 8.43 -19.54 -17.72
C GLY A 813 6.91 -19.38 -17.65
N TRP A 814 6.45 -18.17 -17.36
CA TRP A 814 5.04 -17.80 -17.21
C TRP A 814 4.73 -16.63 -18.12
N MET A 815 3.57 -16.67 -18.76
CA MET A 815 3.06 -15.56 -19.57
C MET A 815 1.60 -15.30 -19.15
N ASP A 816 1.29 -14.06 -18.83
CA ASP A 816 -0.09 -13.64 -18.64
C ASP A 816 -0.86 -13.79 -19.96
N LEU A 817 -1.67 -14.81 -20.04
CA LEU A 817 -2.42 -15.19 -21.24
C LEU A 817 -3.86 -14.70 -21.22
N ASN A 818 -4.36 -14.29 -20.07
CA ASN A 818 -5.72 -13.83 -19.89
C ASN A 818 -5.83 -12.31 -19.73
N GLY A 819 -4.70 -11.63 -19.57
CA GLY A 819 -4.64 -10.18 -19.36
C GLY A 819 -5.07 -9.75 -17.96
N SER A 820 -4.95 -10.63 -16.96
CA SER A 820 -5.30 -10.35 -15.57
C SER A 820 -4.29 -9.43 -14.88
N GLY A 821 -3.03 -9.43 -15.34
CA GLY A 821 -1.93 -8.73 -14.71
C GLY A 821 -1.20 -9.55 -13.64
N ASP A 822 -1.49 -10.83 -13.52
CA ASP A 822 -0.78 -11.79 -12.65
C ASP A 822 -0.47 -13.09 -13.41
N PHE A 823 0.00 -14.11 -12.70
CA PHE A 823 0.31 -15.42 -13.29
C PHE A 823 -0.53 -16.52 -12.64
N ASP A 824 -1.43 -17.08 -13.40
CA ASP A 824 -2.29 -18.18 -12.98
C ASP A 824 -1.53 -19.51 -12.87
N LYS A 825 -1.82 -20.29 -11.84
CA LYS A 825 -1.24 -21.60 -11.57
C LYS A 825 0.30 -21.61 -11.66
N PRO A 826 0.96 -20.86 -10.80
CA PRO A 826 2.39 -20.62 -10.93
C PRO A 826 3.25 -21.85 -10.65
N LEU A 827 2.81 -22.78 -9.79
CA LEU A 827 3.62 -23.94 -9.38
C LEU A 827 3.27 -25.20 -10.16
N PRO A 828 4.28 -26.05 -10.48
CA PRO A 828 4.02 -27.39 -10.96
C PRO A 828 3.37 -28.22 -9.83
N THR A 829 2.27 -28.89 -10.14
CA THR A 829 1.54 -29.73 -9.21
C THR A 829 1.74 -31.22 -9.55
N GLU A 830 1.65 -32.08 -8.54
CA GLU A 830 1.61 -33.53 -8.79
C GLU A 830 0.34 -33.86 -9.59
N ARG A 831 0.52 -34.59 -10.69
CA ARG A 831 -0.61 -34.97 -11.54
C ARG A 831 -1.48 -36.02 -10.91
N THR A 832 -2.76 -35.92 -11.14
CA THR A 832 -3.74 -36.93 -10.76
C THR A 832 -3.50 -38.25 -11.54
N ALA A 833 -4.03 -39.37 -11.03
CA ALA A 833 -3.93 -40.64 -11.71
C ALA A 833 -4.53 -40.62 -13.15
N ASP A 834 -5.61 -39.85 -13.34
CA ASP A 834 -6.27 -39.69 -14.65
C ASP A 834 -5.42 -38.88 -15.62
N GLU A 835 -4.76 -37.82 -15.15
CA GLU A 835 -3.84 -36.99 -15.94
C GLU A 835 -2.60 -37.81 -16.35
N ILE A 836 -2.04 -38.62 -15.43
CA ILE A 836 -0.94 -39.53 -15.72
C ILE A 836 -1.37 -40.57 -16.77
N ALA A 837 -2.55 -41.12 -16.64
CA ALA A 837 -3.10 -42.06 -17.60
C ALA A 837 -3.34 -41.42 -18.98
N ALA A 838 -3.61 -40.08 -19.02
CA ALA A 838 -3.70 -39.29 -20.24
C ALA A 838 -2.32 -38.86 -20.79
N GLY A 839 -1.22 -39.28 -20.14
CA GLY A 839 0.14 -39.00 -20.57
C GLY A 839 0.67 -37.63 -20.17
N LYS A 840 0.00 -36.90 -19.25
CA LYS A 840 0.49 -35.63 -18.73
C LYS A 840 1.60 -35.83 -17.69
N THR A 841 2.53 -34.93 -17.68
CA THR A 841 3.65 -34.86 -16.74
C THR A 841 3.61 -33.59 -15.92
N GLU A 842 4.37 -33.51 -14.83
CA GLU A 842 4.50 -32.32 -13.98
C GLU A 842 5.06 -31.09 -14.75
N THR A 843 5.78 -31.37 -15.86
CA THR A 843 6.43 -30.32 -16.66
C THR A 843 5.57 -29.79 -17.80
N ASP A 844 4.41 -30.40 -18.06
CA ASP A 844 3.52 -29.91 -19.11
C ASP A 844 2.97 -28.51 -18.78
N PRO A 845 2.74 -27.67 -19.79
CA PRO A 845 2.11 -26.38 -19.60
C PRO A 845 0.79 -26.46 -18.82
N GLU A 846 0.57 -25.54 -17.93
CA GLU A 846 -0.65 -25.46 -17.13
C GLU A 846 -0.99 -24.01 -16.77
N GLY A 847 -2.21 -23.60 -17.04
CA GLY A 847 -2.60 -22.20 -16.83
C GLY A 847 -1.75 -21.28 -17.68
N GLU A 848 -1.00 -20.41 -17.03
CA GLU A 848 -0.08 -19.46 -17.67
C GLU A 848 1.39 -19.89 -17.60
N ARG A 849 1.67 -21.03 -17.00
CA ARG A 849 2.99 -21.61 -17.05
C ARG A 849 3.24 -22.26 -18.41
N LEU A 850 4.12 -21.67 -19.20
CA LEU A 850 4.43 -22.09 -20.57
C LEU A 850 5.35 -23.29 -20.63
N PHE A 851 6.32 -23.36 -19.71
CA PHE A 851 7.30 -24.42 -19.61
C PHE A 851 7.85 -24.54 -18.20
N PHE A 852 8.36 -25.69 -17.91
CA PHE A 852 9.06 -25.99 -16.67
C PHE A 852 10.14 -27.05 -16.92
N ALA A 853 11.32 -26.85 -16.37
CA ALA A 853 12.39 -27.83 -16.35
C ALA A 853 12.79 -28.15 -14.92
N GLY A 854 12.96 -29.42 -14.64
CA GLY A 854 13.15 -29.96 -13.31
C GLY A 854 11.85 -30.55 -12.77
N THR A 855 11.96 -31.32 -11.70
CA THR A 855 10.82 -31.85 -10.99
C THR A 855 11.00 -31.58 -9.49
N LEU A 856 9.94 -31.65 -8.71
CA LEU A 856 9.99 -31.55 -7.25
C LEU A 856 10.91 -32.61 -6.60
N ARG A 857 11.41 -33.59 -7.37
CA ARG A 857 12.17 -34.75 -6.90
C ARG A 857 13.50 -35.01 -7.62
N ALA A 858 13.78 -34.32 -8.73
CA ALA A 858 14.94 -34.60 -9.54
C ALA A 858 15.56 -33.38 -10.17
N ALA A 859 16.84 -33.44 -10.44
CA ALA A 859 17.65 -32.38 -11.02
C ALA A 859 17.42 -32.19 -12.53
N THR A 860 17.71 -30.99 -12.99
CA THR A 860 17.72 -30.63 -14.41
C THR A 860 19.15 -30.46 -14.89
N PRO A 861 19.74 -31.45 -15.58
CA PRO A 861 21.15 -31.37 -15.98
C PRO A 861 21.40 -30.38 -17.13
N ALA A 862 20.38 -29.86 -17.79
CA ALA A 862 20.49 -29.09 -19.02
C ALA A 862 21.21 -27.73 -18.87
N PHE A 863 21.19 -27.13 -17.68
CA PHE A 863 21.86 -25.84 -17.46
C PHE A 863 23.40 -25.89 -17.49
N GLN A 864 23.98 -27.07 -17.35
CA GLN A 864 25.43 -27.25 -17.52
C GLN A 864 25.90 -27.16 -18.97
N SER A 865 24.98 -27.28 -19.92
CA SER A 865 25.28 -27.19 -21.35
C SER A 865 25.66 -25.77 -21.77
N ALA A 866 26.68 -25.66 -22.59
CA ALA A 866 27.04 -24.39 -23.22
C ALA A 866 25.97 -23.93 -24.24
N GLU A 867 25.18 -24.89 -24.77
CA GLU A 867 24.08 -24.60 -25.70
C GLU A 867 22.83 -24.06 -24.97
N GLY A 868 22.79 -24.19 -23.63
CA GLY A 868 21.64 -23.76 -22.81
C GLY A 868 20.49 -24.77 -22.83
N VAL A 869 19.33 -24.29 -22.41
CA VAL A 869 18.07 -25.05 -22.33
C VAL A 869 17.12 -24.49 -23.38
N THR A 870 16.49 -25.40 -24.15
CA THR A 870 15.54 -24.99 -25.18
C THR A 870 14.16 -25.53 -24.87
N PHE A 871 13.16 -24.66 -24.97
CA PHE A 871 11.74 -24.95 -24.79
C PHE A 871 10.98 -24.53 -26.04
N SER A 872 9.88 -25.21 -26.31
CA SER A 872 8.90 -24.77 -27.31
C SER A 872 7.54 -24.70 -26.65
N PHE A 873 6.83 -23.61 -26.87
CA PHE A 873 5.48 -23.41 -26.40
C PHE A 873 4.62 -22.81 -27.51
N THR A 874 3.32 -23.06 -27.41
CA THR A 874 2.36 -22.46 -28.35
C THR A 874 1.48 -21.49 -27.58
N VAL A 875 1.40 -20.25 -28.07
CA VAL A 875 0.47 -19.26 -27.51
C VAL A 875 -0.96 -19.75 -27.80
N PRO A 876 -1.81 -19.94 -26.81
CA PRO A 876 -3.16 -20.43 -27.04
C PRO A 876 -3.96 -19.54 -27.99
N ASN A 877 -4.89 -20.15 -28.75
CA ASN A 877 -5.77 -19.40 -29.65
C ASN A 877 -6.73 -18.46 -28.90
N ASP A 878 -6.92 -18.69 -27.62
CA ASP A 878 -7.77 -17.90 -26.72
C ASP A 878 -6.95 -16.97 -25.79
N ALA A 879 -5.65 -16.81 -26.02
CA ALA A 879 -4.87 -15.81 -25.29
C ALA A 879 -5.39 -14.41 -25.61
N THR A 880 -5.49 -13.57 -24.60
CA THR A 880 -6.03 -12.20 -24.74
C THR A 880 -5.07 -11.30 -25.52
N PRO A 881 -5.49 -10.72 -26.66
CA PRO A 881 -4.64 -9.80 -27.42
C PRO A 881 -4.27 -8.53 -26.64
N GLY A 882 -3.08 -8.03 -26.87
CA GLY A 882 -2.55 -6.79 -26.30
C GLY A 882 -1.25 -6.99 -25.54
N PRO A 883 -0.80 -5.97 -24.79
CA PRO A 883 0.39 -6.03 -23.97
C PRO A 883 0.24 -7.11 -22.87
N SER A 884 1.33 -7.81 -22.61
CA SER A 884 1.40 -8.87 -21.61
C SER A 884 2.82 -8.96 -21.06
N ARG A 885 3.07 -9.89 -20.18
CA ARG A 885 4.34 -10.12 -19.49
C ARG A 885 4.78 -11.58 -19.64
N LEU A 886 6.06 -11.78 -19.90
CA LEU A 886 6.70 -13.08 -19.81
C LEU A 886 7.74 -13.02 -18.68
N ARG A 887 7.59 -13.84 -17.65
CA ARG A 887 8.56 -14.02 -16.58
C ARG A 887 9.27 -15.35 -16.69
N ILE A 888 10.59 -15.33 -16.55
CA ILE A 888 11.43 -16.52 -16.45
C ILE A 888 12.07 -16.51 -15.07
N VAL A 889 11.95 -17.62 -14.33
CA VAL A 889 12.61 -17.81 -13.05
C VAL A 889 13.39 -19.10 -13.07
N PHE A 890 14.64 -19.07 -12.60
CA PHE A 890 15.30 -20.28 -12.17
C PHE A 890 15.70 -20.20 -10.70
N SER A 891 15.63 -21.31 -10.00
CA SER A 891 15.89 -21.40 -8.57
C SER A 891 16.55 -22.72 -8.23
N ASP A 892 17.27 -22.77 -7.11
CA ASP A 892 17.87 -24.01 -6.60
C ASP A 892 16.78 -25.03 -6.24
N ALA A 893 16.88 -26.23 -6.80
CA ALA A 893 15.91 -27.29 -6.59
C ALA A 893 15.94 -27.87 -5.15
N TRP A 894 17.00 -27.63 -4.40
CA TRP A 894 17.11 -28.01 -3.00
C TRP A 894 16.11 -27.29 -2.10
N PHE A 895 15.64 -26.14 -2.55
CA PHE A 895 14.67 -25.28 -1.88
C PHE A 895 13.36 -25.21 -2.69
N ALA A 896 12.87 -26.34 -3.16
CA ALA A 896 11.71 -26.42 -4.05
C ALA A 896 10.46 -25.64 -3.57
N GLY A 897 10.27 -25.54 -2.26
CA GLY A 897 9.17 -24.75 -1.69
C GLY A 897 9.28 -23.23 -1.88
N MET A 898 10.42 -22.75 -2.38
CA MET A 898 10.67 -21.33 -2.66
C MET A 898 10.59 -20.99 -4.16
N PHE A 899 10.33 -21.97 -5.00
CA PHE A 899 10.21 -21.74 -6.44
C PHE A 899 8.80 -21.26 -6.78
N ASN A 900 8.69 -19.97 -7.14
CA ASN A 900 7.44 -19.31 -7.48
C ASN A 900 7.76 -18.15 -8.43
N PRO A 901 6.94 -17.83 -9.42
CA PRO A 901 7.13 -16.64 -10.24
C PRO A 901 6.99 -15.35 -9.43
N VAL A 902 6.31 -15.38 -8.30
CA VAL A 902 6.09 -14.23 -7.42
C VAL A 902 6.72 -14.51 -6.06
N GLY A 903 7.42 -13.52 -5.51
CA GLY A 903 8.09 -13.62 -4.23
C GLY A 903 9.57 -14.00 -4.33
N GLN A 904 10.09 -14.69 -3.32
CA GLN A 904 11.51 -15.04 -3.25
C GLN A 904 11.80 -16.40 -3.84
N HIS A 905 12.91 -16.49 -4.57
CA HIS A 905 13.51 -17.75 -5.01
C HIS A 905 14.88 -18.00 -4.35
N ALA A 906 15.33 -19.23 -4.34
CA ALA A 906 16.60 -19.62 -3.71
C ALA A 906 17.73 -19.71 -4.73
N LYS A 907 18.82 -18.97 -4.49
CA LYS A 907 20.07 -19.03 -5.28
C LYS A 907 19.85 -19.00 -6.81
N GLY A 908 18.90 -18.24 -7.28
CA GLY A 908 18.47 -18.21 -8.65
C GLY A 908 18.43 -16.81 -9.24
N PHE A 909 17.60 -16.65 -10.25
CA PHE A 909 17.47 -15.44 -11.02
C PHE A 909 16.06 -15.35 -11.61
N SER A 910 15.51 -14.16 -11.68
CA SER A 910 14.26 -13.88 -12.37
C SER A 910 14.43 -12.77 -13.41
N ILE A 911 13.69 -12.84 -14.50
CA ILE A 911 13.73 -11.84 -15.56
C ILE A 911 12.34 -11.69 -16.20
N ASP A 912 11.93 -10.44 -16.38
CA ASP A 912 10.70 -10.07 -17.09
C ASP A 912 10.97 -9.51 -18.47
N PHE A 913 10.17 -9.96 -19.44
CA PHE A 913 10.13 -9.42 -20.81
C PHE A 913 8.75 -8.87 -21.13
N GLY A 914 8.70 -7.82 -21.93
CA GLY A 914 7.46 -7.38 -22.55
C GLY A 914 6.94 -8.41 -23.55
N VAL A 915 5.64 -8.52 -23.68
CA VAL A 915 4.96 -9.36 -24.67
C VAL A 915 3.88 -8.54 -25.37
N GLU A 916 3.75 -8.70 -26.66
CA GLU A 916 2.63 -8.22 -27.47
C GLU A 916 1.93 -9.41 -28.09
N ILE A 917 0.73 -9.74 -27.59
CA ILE A 917 -0.10 -10.80 -28.15
C ILE A 917 -1.00 -10.20 -29.23
N THR A 918 -0.94 -10.77 -30.45
CA THR A 918 -1.76 -10.33 -31.58
C THR A 918 -2.78 -11.40 -31.98
N GLY A 919 -3.94 -11.00 -32.44
CA GLY A 919 -4.97 -11.92 -32.89
C GLY A 919 -6.35 -11.24 -32.98
N THR A 920 -7.32 -11.98 -33.42
CA THR A 920 -8.71 -11.53 -33.59
C THR A 920 -9.68 -12.19 -32.61
N ASN A 921 -9.25 -13.22 -31.91
CA ASN A 921 -10.03 -13.81 -30.84
C ASN A 921 -10.00 -12.84 -29.62
N PRO A 922 -11.12 -12.48 -29.02
CA PRO A 922 -11.16 -11.55 -27.87
C PRO A 922 -10.43 -12.05 -26.62
N GLY A 923 -10.08 -13.35 -26.54
CA GLY A 923 -9.28 -13.88 -25.45
C GLY A 923 -10.08 -14.61 -24.37
N ARG A 924 -9.35 -15.14 -23.36
CA ARG A 924 -9.88 -15.95 -22.24
C ARG A 924 -10.71 -15.16 -21.25
N VAL A 925 -10.35 -13.91 -21.05
CA VAL A 925 -11.07 -13.02 -20.16
C VAL A 925 -11.41 -11.78 -20.95
N VAL A 926 -12.64 -11.69 -21.34
CA VAL A 926 -13.23 -10.39 -21.68
C VAL A 926 -13.44 -9.70 -20.34
N ILE A 927 -12.43 -8.94 -19.91
CA ILE A 927 -12.55 -8.09 -18.74
C ILE A 927 -13.39 -6.88 -19.14
N ASP A 928 -14.66 -7.14 -19.36
CA ASP A 928 -15.63 -6.12 -19.69
C ASP A 928 -16.62 -6.02 -18.52
N THR A 929 -16.77 -4.82 -18.00
CA THR A 929 -17.81 -4.53 -17.00
C THR A 929 -19.21 -4.95 -17.49
N ARG A 930 -19.41 -5.01 -18.79
CA ARG A 930 -20.65 -5.48 -19.43
C ARG A 930 -20.94 -6.95 -19.17
N ASP A 931 -19.93 -7.81 -19.08
CA ASP A 931 -20.10 -9.25 -18.79
C ASP A 931 -20.61 -9.51 -17.37
N GLN A 932 -20.35 -8.56 -16.46
CA GLN A 932 -20.84 -8.60 -15.09
C GLN A 932 -22.13 -7.81 -14.88
N GLY A 933 -22.64 -7.23 -15.93
CA GLY A 933 -23.77 -6.31 -15.92
C GLY A 933 -23.37 -4.90 -15.50
N VAL A 934 -24.15 -3.93 -15.85
CA VAL A 934 -23.90 -2.51 -15.54
C VAL A 934 -24.17 -2.28 -14.05
N ALA A 935 -23.22 -1.62 -13.35
CA ALA A 935 -23.40 -1.22 -11.97
C ALA A 935 -24.62 -0.29 -11.80
N ASP A 936 -25.29 -0.38 -10.67
CA ASP A 936 -26.37 0.55 -10.34
C ASP A 936 -25.82 1.97 -10.24
N GLN A 937 -26.66 2.96 -10.53
CA GLN A 937 -26.28 4.34 -10.30
C GLN A 937 -25.97 4.56 -8.81
N PRO A 938 -24.94 5.35 -8.47
CA PRO A 938 -24.64 5.71 -7.10
C PRO A 938 -25.84 6.34 -6.38
N GLU A 939 -25.95 6.06 -5.09
CA GLU A 939 -27.02 6.62 -4.26
C GLU A 939 -26.99 8.15 -4.27
N GLY A 940 -28.15 8.77 -4.13
CA GLY A 940 -28.29 10.22 -4.12
C GLY A 940 -28.01 10.91 -5.45
N PHE A 941 -27.75 10.17 -6.52
CA PHE A 941 -27.53 10.73 -7.84
C PHE A 941 -28.84 11.16 -8.47
N SER A 942 -28.92 12.41 -8.90
CA SER A 942 -30.08 12.98 -9.62
C SER A 942 -29.62 13.45 -11.01
N GLN A 943 -30.21 12.90 -12.06
CA GLN A 943 -29.93 13.31 -13.44
C GLN A 943 -30.47 14.71 -13.82
N THR A 944 -31.09 15.43 -12.90
CA THR A 944 -31.81 16.70 -13.20
C THR A 944 -30.92 17.95 -13.13
N GLY A 945 -29.64 17.81 -12.81
CA GLY A 945 -28.65 18.89 -12.89
C GLY A 945 -28.02 18.92 -14.28
N ILE A 946 -28.31 19.91 -15.11
CA ILE A 946 -27.48 20.21 -16.28
C ILE A 946 -26.17 20.77 -15.74
N ASP A 947 -25.21 19.90 -15.55
CA ASP A 947 -23.84 20.30 -15.23
C ASP A 947 -23.31 21.07 -16.44
N LYS A 948 -22.63 22.17 -16.19
CA LYS A 948 -22.06 23.00 -17.24
C LYS A 948 -21.13 22.16 -18.10
N VAL A 949 -21.60 21.80 -19.26
CA VAL A 949 -20.77 21.21 -20.32
C VAL A 949 -19.69 22.23 -20.66
N ASN A 950 -18.44 21.88 -20.38
CA ASN A 950 -17.34 22.56 -20.98
C ASN A 950 -17.32 22.12 -22.45
N ASP A 951 -17.84 22.98 -23.29
CA ASP A 951 -17.95 22.89 -24.71
C ASP A 951 -16.60 22.49 -25.34
N GLY A 952 -16.59 21.32 -25.95
CA GLY A 952 -15.73 20.99 -27.05
C GLY A 952 -14.23 21.16 -26.82
N SER A 953 -13.67 20.64 -25.75
CA SER A 953 -12.21 20.60 -25.57
C SER A 953 -11.59 19.74 -26.67
N LYS A 954 -10.92 20.43 -27.59
CA LYS A 954 -10.17 19.78 -28.66
C LYS A 954 -9.03 18.96 -28.07
N VAL A 955 -8.82 17.76 -28.61
CA VAL A 955 -7.74 16.89 -28.15
C VAL A 955 -6.39 17.58 -28.25
N SER A 956 -5.65 17.62 -27.14
CA SER A 956 -4.26 18.09 -27.12
C SER A 956 -3.37 17.10 -27.87
N THR A 957 -2.69 17.56 -28.92
CA THR A 957 -1.74 16.73 -29.69
C THR A 957 -0.47 17.51 -29.93
N PHE A 958 0.60 16.80 -30.33
CA PHE A 958 1.83 17.43 -30.77
C PHE A 958 2.42 16.68 -31.96
N SER A 959 3.23 17.38 -32.76
CA SER A 959 4.17 16.79 -33.72
C SER A 959 5.57 17.32 -33.47
N LEU A 960 6.59 16.50 -33.71
CA LEU A 960 7.99 16.94 -33.68
C LEU A 960 8.51 17.04 -35.10
N GLU A 961 8.77 18.23 -35.56
CA GLU A 961 9.25 18.53 -36.92
C GLU A 961 10.33 19.61 -36.85
N ASP A 962 11.42 19.41 -37.54
CA ASP A 962 12.53 20.37 -37.66
C ASP A 962 12.99 20.97 -36.31
N GLY A 963 13.08 20.14 -35.28
CA GLY A 963 13.52 20.57 -33.94
C GLY A 963 12.53 21.46 -33.21
N SER A 964 11.27 21.43 -33.59
CA SER A 964 10.18 22.08 -32.90
C SER A 964 9.06 21.10 -32.56
N LEU A 965 8.61 21.14 -31.33
CA LEU A 965 7.35 20.51 -30.90
C LEU A 965 6.21 21.46 -31.25
N ASN A 966 5.44 21.12 -32.28
CA ASN A 966 4.23 21.87 -32.63
C ASN A 966 3.09 21.37 -31.74
N LEU A 967 2.49 22.27 -30.97
CA LEU A 967 1.45 22.00 -29.99
C LEU A 967 0.09 22.39 -30.58
N ASN A 968 -0.88 21.47 -30.54
CA ASN A 968 -2.23 21.72 -31.01
C ASN A 968 -3.22 21.54 -29.89
N ASN A 969 -4.04 22.56 -29.63
CA ASN A 969 -5.01 22.63 -28.53
C ASN A 969 -4.33 22.41 -27.17
N VAL A 970 -3.21 23.06 -26.93
CA VAL A 970 -2.46 22.98 -25.68
C VAL A 970 -2.38 24.38 -25.08
N ASP A 971 -2.94 24.53 -23.87
CA ASP A 971 -2.88 25.78 -23.13
C ASP A 971 -1.55 25.91 -22.39
N LYS A 972 -1.11 24.81 -21.77
CA LYS A 972 0.17 24.72 -21.05
C LYS A 972 0.92 23.45 -21.43
N ALA A 973 2.24 23.52 -21.53
CA ALA A 973 3.10 22.36 -21.78
C ALA A 973 4.31 22.36 -20.84
N TRP A 974 4.64 21.20 -20.30
CA TRP A 974 5.85 20.96 -19.52
C TRP A 974 6.64 19.86 -20.19
N ILE A 975 7.95 20.03 -20.28
CA ILE A 975 8.87 19.05 -20.85
C ILE A 975 9.80 18.58 -19.74
N TYR A 976 9.95 17.27 -19.63
CA TYR A 976 10.85 16.60 -18.69
C TYR A 976 11.80 15.70 -19.48
N ASP A 977 13.02 15.48 -19.00
CA ASP A 977 13.95 14.49 -19.57
C ASP A 977 13.59 13.05 -19.10
N ALA A 978 14.40 12.07 -19.50
CA ALA A 978 14.16 10.66 -19.16
C ALA A 978 14.26 10.36 -17.67
N GLU A 979 15.01 11.17 -16.92
CA GLU A 979 15.13 11.09 -15.48
C GLU A 979 14.00 11.84 -14.75
N GLY A 980 13.02 12.40 -15.48
CA GLY A 980 11.89 13.15 -14.94
C GLY A 980 12.23 14.58 -14.51
N LYS A 981 13.45 15.06 -14.78
CA LYS A 981 13.87 16.40 -14.47
C LYS A 981 13.20 17.42 -15.39
N PHE A 982 12.63 18.45 -14.80
CA PHE A 982 12.01 19.55 -15.53
C PHE A 982 12.99 20.27 -16.49
N VAL A 983 12.62 20.36 -17.75
CA VAL A 983 13.41 20.99 -18.79
C VAL A 983 12.83 22.33 -19.23
N LYS A 984 11.52 22.40 -19.50
CA LYS A 984 10.89 23.61 -20.01
C LYS A 984 9.39 23.69 -19.76
N PHE A 985 8.91 24.89 -19.53
CA PHE A 985 7.49 25.25 -19.48
C PHE A 985 7.12 26.18 -20.63
N ALA A 986 5.96 25.97 -21.23
CA ALA A 986 5.37 26.84 -22.23
C ALA A 986 3.90 27.08 -21.90
N ASN A 987 3.47 28.34 -21.95
CA ASN A 987 2.10 28.76 -21.68
C ASN A 987 1.53 29.46 -22.91
N GLY A 988 0.43 28.97 -23.46
CA GLY A 988 -0.22 29.51 -24.65
C GLY A 988 0.63 29.46 -25.94
N ALA A 989 1.67 28.61 -25.97
CA ALA A 989 2.55 28.48 -27.12
C ALA A 989 2.02 27.45 -28.12
N SER A 990 2.03 27.80 -29.42
CA SER A 990 1.70 26.85 -30.49
C SER A 990 2.89 25.97 -30.90
N SER A 991 4.10 26.30 -30.46
CA SER A 991 5.29 25.48 -30.68
C SER A 991 6.35 25.74 -29.60
N VAL A 992 7.18 24.72 -29.35
CA VAL A 992 8.32 24.79 -28.45
C VAL A 992 9.57 24.33 -29.20
N ASN A 993 10.54 25.22 -29.30
CA ASN A 993 11.83 24.86 -29.89
C ASN A 993 12.62 23.97 -28.95
N VAL A 994 12.97 22.77 -29.42
CA VAL A 994 13.77 21.75 -28.73
C VAL A 994 15.13 21.51 -29.40
N ASN A 995 15.52 22.36 -30.36
CA ASN A 995 16.86 22.37 -30.91
C ASN A 995 17.88 22.63 -29.80
N GLY A 996 18.88 21.76 -29.71
CA GLY A 996 19.90 21.86 -28.68
C GLY A 996 19.62 21.02 -27.42
N TYR A 997 18.50 20.28 -27.36
CA TYR A 997 18.31 19.26 -26.35
C TYR A 997 19.22 18.06 -26.69
N ALA A 998 19.72 17.39 -25.66
CA ALA A 998 20.52 16.18 -25.85
C ALA A 998 19.67 15.08 -26.53
N PRO A 999 20.25 14.22 -27.38
CA PRO A 999 19.55 13.04 -27.85
C PRO A 999 19.07 12.18 -26.72
N GLY A 1000 17.80 11.80 -26.74
CA GLY A 1000 17.21 11.01 -25.66
C GLY A 1000 15.67 11.02 -25.67
N VAL A 1001 15.09 10.34 -24.69
CA VAL A 1001 13.65 10.31 -24.46
C VAL A 1001 13.25 11.48 -23.57
N TYR A 1002 12.15 12.13 -23.92
CA TYR A 1002 11.56 13.22 -23.15
C TYR A 1002 10.07 12.97 -22.93
N VAL A 1003 9.52 13.47 -21.85
CA VAL A 1003 8.09 13.44 -21.55
C VAL A 1003 7.52 14.85 -21.74
N LEU A 1004 6.50 14.95 -22.60
CA LEU A 1004 5.71 16.15 -22.79
C LEU A 1004 4.38 16.01 -22.04
N LYS A 1005 4.15 16.86 -21.05
CA LYS A 1005 2.89 16.99 -20.33
C LYS A 1005 2.13 18.19 -20.91
N MET A 1006 0.92 17.99 -21.41
CA MET A 1006 0.09 18.98 -22.09
C MET A 1006 -1.21 19.19 -21.34
N GLN A 1007 -1.59 20.43 -21.11
CA GLN A 1007 -2.88 20.80 -20.52
C GLN A 1007 -3.75 21.52 -21.59
N SER A 1008 -5.01 21.13 -21.68
CA SER A 1008 -6.06 21.81 -22.44
C SER A 1008 -7.31 21.93 -21.57
N GLY A 1009 -7.70 23.13 -21.21
CA GLY A 1009 -8.71 23.34 -20.17
C GLY A 1009 -8.33 22.65 -18.85
N ASN A 1010 -9.20 21.79 -18.34
CA ASN A 1010 -8.98 21.03 -17.11
C ASN A 1010 -8.36 19.64 -17.34
N VAL A 1011 -8.06 19.27 -18.60
CA VAL A 1011 -7.50 17.95 -18.92
C VAL A 1011 -6.00 18.06 -19.15
N ILE A 1012 -5.25 17.15 -18.52
CA ILE A 1012 -3.80 17.02 -18.68
C ILE A 1012 -3.49 15.66 -19.29
N ARG A 1013 -2.60 15.66 -20.32
CA ARG A 1013 -2.09 14.46 -20.97
C ARG A 1013 -0.56 14.45 -20.95
N SER A 1014 0.03 13.27 -20.80
CA SER A 1014 1.47 13.08 -20.89
C SER A 1014 1.81 12.14 -22.03
N GLN A 1015 2.79 12.48 -22.87
CA GLN A 1015 3.26 11.67 -23.97
C GLN A 1015 4.79 11.72 -24.08
N LYS A 1016 5.40 10.61 -24.49
CA LYS A 1016 6.86 10.54 -24.72
C LYS A 1016 7.19 10.99 -26.14
N PHE A 1017 8.33 11.63 -26.31
CA PHE A 1017 8.91 11.94 -27.61
C PHE A 1017 10.43 11.73 -27.58
N ILE A 1018 11.04 11.55 -28.74
CA ILE A 1018 12.46 11.24 -28.85
C ILE A 1018 13.15 12.34 -29.65
N ILE A 1019 14.20 12.92 -29.08
CA ILE A 1019 15.18 13.73 -29.77
C ILE A 1019 16.28 12.80 -30.30
N LYS A 1020 16.51 12.82 -31.59
CA LYS A 1020 17.51 11.96 -32.26
C LYS A 1020 18.86 12.65 -32.39
#